data_902e6dfe3c371ca611b86302e0ee9a33
#
_entry.id   902e6dfe3c371ca611b86302e0ee9a33
#
_cell.length_a   1.000
_cell.length_b   1.000
_cell.length_c   1.000
_cell.angle_alpha   90.00
_cell.angle_beta   90.00
_cell.angle_gamma   90.00
#
_symmetry.space_group_name_H-M   'P 1'
#
loop_
_entity.id
_entity.type
_entity.pdbx_description
1 polymer ?
#
loop_
_entity_poly.entity_id
_entity_poly.type
_entity_poly.pdbx_seq_one_letter_code
_entity_poly.pdbx_strand_id
1 'polypeptide(L)'
;MLHDARLIVDDIEKLTIKPQQFYVLIDEVRQENKQIKVRLLKEREHFIFPPRFAWLSFDSDSQKYCPGQRWSMQLRLRAVHARLNEGEFDNQRFALANHTPLQGRIMRQDVESSACSWRWQFIKHHEAQIGFLSQQATLKALAFGIRDDLSKTTRQLLRDTGTAHLMAISGMHIALAGGVEWLLARGIQFLLPAHRIGYLFPLIASWILAATYTWLSGGHAPAQRALLALTIWIATRIAGAQLNGWQIWTLCIGLLLITDPLTVLSESFWLSALAVGMLLIWYHWFPLPDRFHQRRWLLLQLLHLQIGMMILMAPLQVTLFNGISVTALVANLIAVPVISFITVPLILLAMMLPFSSASVLTWWCADSTLRGLVYVLTLLPTGWWPLHNASLLALLVWGGLIIWRGQIFFSAPFSCGAIAIAMLLSRQEKIEQGWRIDMLDVGHGLSIVISQGREAILYDTGPRWKTDDAGGRVVIPWLERKQLQLQQIILSHKHLDHSGGLESIKQRWPQIQVRSALNNVEHLSCIRGTQWQWKQLHFQVLWPINASASGNNNDSCVISVDDGKVRLLLTGDIEAIAERQLVALEKHNLNVDIVQVPHHGSRTSSSSLFLRSLNGHAALASVARYNAWRMPAKSVLENYQKTGFNWFDTGQSGQISLSINNGKMRVATLREQLMPRWYHQWFGVKRESR
;
A
#
# COMPACT_ATOMS: atom_id res chain seq x y z
N MET A 1 3.40 -21.41 8.73
CA MET A 1 3.86 -20.04 8.42
C MET A 1 5.39 -19.91 8.38
N LEU A 2 6.13 -20.13 9.49
CA LEU A 2 7.60 -19.99 9.48
C LEU A 2 8.30 -21.01 8.57
N HIS A 3 7.79 -22.22 8.49
CA HIS A 3 8.32 -23.24 7.58
C HIS A 3 8.13 -22.84 6.11
N ASP A 4 6.91 -22.43 5.74
CA ASP A 4 6.62 -21.99 4.36
C ASP A 4 7.41 -20.73 3.98
N ALA A 5 7.55 -19.80 4.93
CA ALA A 5 8.38 -18.63 4.74
C ALA A 5 9.86 -19.00 4.50
N ARG A 6 10.40 -19.98 5.22
CA ARG A 6 11.76 -20.51 5.01
C ARG A 6 11.93 -21.11 3.61
N LEU A 7 11.00 -21.95 3.19
CA LEU A 7 11.02 -22.53 1.85
C LEU A 7 11.01 -21.46 0.75
N ILE A 8 10.22 -20.39 0.95
CA ILE A 8 10.21 -19.25 0.02
C ILE A 8 11.56 -18.52 0.01
N VAL A 9 12.20 -18.33 1.17
CA VAL A 9 13.53 -17.69 1.24
C VAL A 9 14.58 -18.51 0.53
N ASP A 10 14.65 -19.81 0.81
CA ASP A 10 15.62 -20.72 0.22
C ASP A 10 15.48 -20.77 -1.32
N ASP A 11 14.23 -20.81 -1.81
CA ASP A 11 13.94 -20.75 -3.24
C ASP A 11 14.33 -19.40 -3.86
N ILE A 12 14.04 -18.29 -3.19
CA ILE A 12 14.43 -16.95 -3.66
C ILE A 12 15.95 -16.86 -3.78
N GLU A 13 16.70 -17.31 -2.79
CA GLU A 13 18.16 -17.28 -2.84
C GLU A 13 18.69 -18.05 -4.05
N LYS A 14 18.19 -19.26 -4.31
CA LYS A 14 18.59 -20.06 -5.46
C LYS A 14 18.24 -19.39 -6.80
N LEU A 15 17.00 -18.90 -6.93
CA LEU A 15 16.46 -18.35 -8.18
C LEU A 15 17.03 -16.95 -8.53
N THR A 16 17.65 -16.26 -7.57
CA THR A 16 18.15 -14.88 -7.78
C THR A 16 19.67 -14.77 -7.98
N ILE A 17 20.42 -15.85 -7.86
CA ILE A 17 21.90 -15.82 -7.92
C ILE A 17 22.42 -15.29 -9.26
N LYS A 18 21.86 -15.78 -10.38
CA LYS A 18 22.29 -15.44 -11.74
C LYS A 18 21.11 -15.49 -12.71
N PRO A 19 21.23 -14.86 -13.90
CA PRO A 19 20.22 -15.04 -14.95
C PRO A 19 20.10 -16.51 -15.34
N GLN A 20 18.87 -17.02 -15.38
CA GLN A 20 18.56 -18.42 -15.64
C GLN A 20 17.42 -18.52 -16.64
N GLN A 21 17.32 -19.68 -17.30
CA GLN A 21 16.22 -19.98 -18.22
C GLN A 21 15.08 -20.65 -17.48
N PHE A 22 13.88 -20.12 -17.67
CA PHE A 22 12.64 -20.59 -17.07
C PHE A 22 11.58 -20.85 -18.13
N TYR A 23 10.82 -21.91 -17.95
CA TYR A 23 9.54 -22.10 -18.63
C TYR A 23 8.46 -21.46 -17.77
N VAL A 24 7.74 -20.51 -18.36
CA VAL A 24 6.79 -19.69 -17.63
C VAL A 24 5.41 -19.71 -18.27
N LEU A 25 4.38 -19.62 -17.44
CA LEU A 25 2.99 -19.39 -17.83
C LEU A 25 2.61 -17.97 -17.44
N ILE A 26 2.06 -17.20 -18.37
CA ILE A 26 1.57 -15.85 -18.09
C ILE A 26 0.21 -15.97 -17.38
N ASP A 27 0.11 -15.44 -16.16
CA ASP A 27 -1.12 -15.41 -15.37
C ASP A 27 -1.89 -14.08 -15.54
N GLU A 28 -1.17 -12.94 -15.57
CA GLU A 28 -1.76 -11.58 -15.60
C GLU A 28 -0.89 -10.64 -16.42
N VAL A 29 -1.52 -9.68 -17.11
CA VAL A 29 -0.82 -8.64 -17.89
C VAL A 29 -1.34 -7.27 -17.47
N ARG A 30 -0.44 -6.37 -17.05
CA ARG A 30 -0.70 -4.97 -16.71
C ARG A 30 -0.05 -4.07 -17.75
N GLN A 31 -0.84 -3.60 -18.70
CA GLN A 31 -0.32 -2.78 -19.80
C GLN A 31 0.14 -1.40 -19.35
N GLU A 32 -0.58 -0.74 -18.45
CA GLU A 32 -0.19 0.58 -17.93
C GLU A 32 1.20 0.59 -17.28
N ASN A 33 1.53 -0.45 -16.53
CA ASN A 33 2.81 -0.57 -15.82
C ASN A 33 3.85 -1.36 -16.62
N LYS A 34 3.53 -1.82 -17.83
CA LYS A 34 4.37 -2.70 -18.66
C LYS A 34 4.92 -3.89 -17.85
N GLN A 35 4.03 -4.59 -17.15
CA GLN A 35 4.37 -5.72 -16.28
C GLN A 35 3.52 -6.94 -16.61
N ILE A 36 4.13 -8.11 -16.52
CA ILE A 36 3.45 -9.41 -16.58
C ILE A 36 3.71 -10.19 -15.29
N LYS A 37 2.66 -10.81 -14.77
CA LYS A 37 2.76 -11.80 -13.71
C LYS A 37 2.93 -13.18 -14.36
N VAL A 38 4.01 -13.84 -14.02
CA VAL A 38 4.32 -15.17 -14.54
C VAL A 38 4.40 -16.19 -13.43
N ARG A 39 3.98 -17.39 -13.75
CA ARG A 39 4.18 -18.58 -12.94
C ARG A 39 5.39 -19.33 -13.47
N LEU A 40 6.39 -19.52 -12.64
CA LEU A 40 7.58 -20.30 -12.95
C LEU A 40 7.23 -21.79 -12.85
N LEU A 41 7.27 -22.50 -13.97
CA LEU A 41 6.90 -23.92 -14.06
C LEU A 41 8.13 -24.82 -13.96
N LYS A 42 9.20 -24.46 -14.68
CA LYS A 42 10.46 -25.21 -14.71
C LYS A 42 11.65 -24.25 -14.73
N GLU A 43 12.73 -24.65 -14.07
CA GLU A 43 14.06 -24.11 -14.21
C GLU A 43 14.87 -25.11 -15.05
N ARG A 44 15.20 -24.75 -16.29
CA ARG A 44 15.75 -25.68 -17.29
C ARG A 44 14.86 -26.94 -17.44
N GLU A 45 15.27 -28.08 -16.91
CA GLU A 45 14.53 -29.34 -16.95
C GLU A 45 13.83 -29.70 -15.62
N HIS A 46 14.13 -28.97 -14.53
CA HIS A 46 13.58 -29.24 -13.20
C HIS A 46 12.28 -28.52 -12.95
N PHE A 47 11.23 -29.22 -12.54
CA PHE A 47 9.96 -28.64 -12.14
C PHE A 47 10.11 -27.84 -10.83
N ILE A 48 9.50 -26.68 -10.78
CA ILE A 48 9.41 -25.85 -9.57
C ILE A 48 8.09 -26.18 -8.88
N PHE A 49 8.17 -26.81 -7.71
CA PHE A 49 6.99 -27.14 -6.91
C PHE A 49 7.24 -26.81 -5.42
N PRO A 50 6.32 -26.07 -4.77
CA PRO A 50 5.15 -25.41 -5.34
C PRO A 50 5.53 -24.29 -6.32
N PRO A 51 4.66 -23.97 -7.31
CA PRO A 51 4.98 -22.97 -8.32
C PRO A 51 5.22 -21.59 -7.69
N ARG A 52 6.23 -20.88 -8.20
CA ARG A 52 6.56 -19.52 -7.74
C ARG A 52 6.11 -18.50 -8.76
N PHE A 53 5.72 -17.33 -8.28
CA PHE A 53 5.25 -16.24 -9.13
C PHE A 53 6.24 -15.09 -9.11
N ALA A 54 6.39 -14.44 -10.27
CA ALA A 54 7.24 -13.27 -10.43
C ALA A 54 6.52 -12.18 -11.23
N TRP A 55 6.76 -10.92 -10.87
CA TRP A 55 6.41 -9.79 -11.70
C TRP A 55 7.60 -9.41 -12.59
N LEU A 56 7.40 -9.44 -13.90
CA LEU A 56 8.42 -9.12 -14.89
C LEU A 56 8.08 -7.82 -15.61
N SER A 57 9.06 -6.93 -15.75
CA SER A 57 8.92 -5.73 -16.59
C SER A 57 9.36 -6.04 -18.02
N PHE A 58 8.67 -5.45 -19.00
CA PHE A 58 8.98 -5.54 -20.43
C PHE A 58 9.09 -4.14 -21.05
N ASP A 59 9.99 -3.98 -22.00
CA ASP A 59 10.31 -2.66 -22.58
C ASP A 59 9.61 -2.40 -23.93
N SER A 60 9.10 -3.44 -24.59
CA SER A 60 8.58 -3.37 -25.96
C SER A 60 7.06 -3.32 -26.02
N ASP A 61 6.50 -2.32 -26.71
CA ASP A 61 5.08 -2.23 -27.02
C ASP A 61 4.66 -3.18 -28.18
N SER A 62 5.64 -3.79 -28.87
CA SER A 62 5.41 -4.65 -30.03
C SER A 62 4.94 -6.05 -29.69
N GLN A 63 5.12 -6.51 -28.45
CA GLN A 63 4.71 -7.86 -28.04
C GLN A 63 3.38 -7.86 -27.29
N LYS A 64 2.39 -8.53 -27.88
CA LYS A 64 1.09 -8.72 -27.27
C LYS A 64 1.10 -9.94 -26.37
N TYR A 65 1.40 -9.74 -25.08
CA TYR A 65 1.23 -10.78 -24.08
C TYR A 65 -0.26 -10.98 -23.75
N CYS A 66 -0.64 -12.23 -23.52
CA CYS A 66 -1.94 -12.54 -22.93
C CYS A 66 -1.82 -13.66 -21.89
N PRO A 67 -2.70 -13.67 -20.86
CA PRO A 67 -2.78 -14.76 -19.91
C PRO A 67 -3.04 -16.11 -20.60
N GLY A 68 -2.33 -17.15 -20.17
CA GLY A 68 -2.40 -18.49 -20.75
C GLY A 68 -1.25 -18.86 -21.68
N GLN A 69 -0.53 -17.88 -22.23
CA GLN A 69 0.64 -18.15 -23.07
C GLN A 69 1.75 -18.81 -22.26
N ARG A 70 2.50 -19.69 -22.93
CA ARG A 70 3.70 -20.33 -22.39
C ARG A 70 4.91 -19.84 -23.13
N TRP A 71 5.93 -19.48 -22.36
CA TRP A 71 7.16 -18.90 -22.88
C TRP A 71 8.36 -19.57 -22.23
N SER A 72 9.44 -19.71 -23.01
CA SER A 72 10.77 -19.96 -22.51
C SER A 72 11.52 -18.64 -22.38
N MET A 73 11.85 -18.22 -21.16
CA MET A 73 12.42 -16.91 -20.89
C MET A 73 13.71 -17.02 -20.10
N GLN A 74 14.74 -16.29 -20.53
CA GLN A 74 15.91 -16.04 -19.70
C GLN A 74 15.62 -14.83 -18.80
N LEU A 75 15.51 -15.07 -17.49
CA LEU A 75 15.10 -14.08 -16.51
C LEU A 75 16.24 -13.71 -15.57
N ARG A 76 16.35 -12.43 -15.27
CA ARG A 76 17.13 -11.93 -14.12
C ARG A 76 16.18 -11.57 -13.00
N LEU A 77 16.03 -12.49 -12.05
CA LEU A 77 15.12 -12.36 -10.92
C LEU A 77 15.82 -11.71 -9.73
N ARG A 78 15.03 -11.08 -8.88
CA ARG A 78 15.41 -10.55 -7.56
C ARG A 78 14.24 -10.65 -6.60
N ALA A 79 14.52 -10.70 -5.31
CA ALA A 79 13.48 -10.61 -4.29
C ALA A 79 12.77 -9.25 -4.36
N VAL A 80 11.49 -9.23 -4.07
CA VAL A 80 10.74 -7.98 -3.85
C VAL A 80 11.33 -7.27 -2.64
N HIS A 81 11.65 -6.00 -2.80
CA HIS A 81 12.12 -5.14 -1.74
C HIS A 81 11.18 -3.93 -1.60
N ALA A 82 10.70 -3.68 -0.40
CA ALA A 82 9.86 -2.53 -0.12
C ALA A 82 10.73 -1.31 0.22
N ARG A 83 10.38 -0.15 -0.31
CA ARG A 83 10.71 1.12 0.31
C ARG A 83 9.87 1.20 1.57
N LEU A 84 10.49 1.52 2.68
CA LEU A 84 9.79 1.47 3.96
C LEU A 84 9.94 2.79 4.72
N ASN A 85 8.83 3.48 4.84
CA ASN A 85 8.66 4.60 5.74
C ASN A 85 7.55 4.30 6.74
N GLU A 86 7.57 4.96 7.86
CA GLU A 86 6.57 4.77 8.91
C GLU A 86 5.17 5.06 8.37
N GLY A 87 4.35 4.02 8.34
CA GLY A 87 2.98 4.08 7.85
C GLY A 87 2.80 4.02 6.33
N GLU A 88 3.84 3.77 5.57
CA GLU A 88 3.75 3.52 4.13
C GLU A 88 3.32 2.07 3.85
N PHE A 89 2.85 1.84 2.61
CA PHE A 89 2.46 0.52 2.14
C PHE A 89 3.66 -0.42 2.04
N ASP A 90 3.59 -1.53 2.77
CA ASP A 90 4.66 -2.54 2.78
C ASP A 90 4.51 -3.52 1.61
N ASN A 91 5.25 -3.24 0.53
CA ASN A 91 5.25 -4.07 -0.68
C ASN A 91 5.82 -5.49 -0.44
N GLN A 92 6.72 -5.68 0.52
CA GLN A 92 7.23 -7.02 0.87
C GLN A 92 6.14 -7.86 1.52
N ARG A 93 5.42 -7.29 2.49
CA ARG A 93 4.26 -7.93 3.12
C ARG A 93 3.20 -8.32 2.09
N PHE A 94 2.87 -7.38 1.20
CA PHE A 94 1.89 -7.60 0.14
C PHE A 94 2.33 -8.71 -0.83
N ALA A 95 3.60 -8.69 -1.24
CA ALA A 95 4.15 -9.68 -2.16
C ALA A 95 4.13 -11.10 -1.56
N LEU A 96 4.47 -11.23 -0.27
CA LEU A 96 4.39 -12.50 0.45
C LEU A 96 2.96 -13.01 0.59
N ALA A 97 2.05 -12.13 1.01
CA ALA A 97 0.63 -12.45 1.14
C ALA A 97 -0.03 -12.88 -0.17
N ASN A 98 0.51 -12.47 -1.32
CA ASN A 98 0.02 -12.82 -2.65
C ASN A 98 0.91 -13.84 -3.39
N HIS A 99 1.83 -14.50 -2.69
CA HIS A 99 2.76 -15.49 -3.26
C HIS A 99 3.57 -14.98 -4.47
N THR A 100 3.86 -13.66 -4.53
CA THR A 100 4.64 -13.03 -5.60
C THR A 100 5.96 -12.43 -5.09
N PRO A 101 6.82 -13.22 -4.43
CA PRO A 101 8.00 -12.70 -3.74
C PRO A 101 9.12 -12.28 -4.69
N LEU A 102 8.98 -12.56 -6.00
CA LEU A 102 9.98 -12.33 -7.02
C LEU A 102 9.56 -11.21 -7.98
N GLN A 103 10.53 -10.43 -8.41
CA GLN A 103 10.41 -9.49 -9.51
C GLN A 103 11.65 -9.56 -10.40
N GLY A 104 11.53 -9.18 -11.68
CA GLY A 104 12.66 -9.28 -12.56
C GLY A 104 12.50 -8.61 -13.91
N ARG A 105 13.51 -8.84 -14.76
CA ARG A 105 13.55 -8.39 -16.15
C ARG A 105 13.74 -9.57 -17.09
N ILE A 106 13.14 -9.46 -18.26
CA ILE A 106 13.28 -10.40 -19.35
C ILE A 106 14.55 -10.05 -20.11
N MET A 107 15.48 -11.00 -20.24
CA MET A 107 16.72 -10.85 -20.98
C MET A 107 16.59 -11.40 -22.40
N ARG A 108 16.01 -12.58 -22.54
CA ARG A 108 15.68 -13.26 -23.81
C ARG A 108 14.37 -14.01 -23.63
N GLN A 109 13.64 -14.21 -24.71
CA GLN A 109 12.37 -14.90 -24.68
C GLN A 109 12.04 -15.58 -26.01
N ASP A 110 11.46 -16.75 -25.93
CA ASP A 110 10.97 -17.54 -27.04
C ASP A 110 9.58 -18.06 -26.74
N VAL A 111 8.67 -18.02 -27.72
CA VAL A 111 7.28 -18.45 -27.56
C VAL A 111 7.23 -19.96 -27.68
N GLU A 112 6.65 -20.65 -26.69
CA GLU A 112 6.32 -22.09 -26.78
C GLU A 112 4.86 -22.29 -27.23
N SER A 113 3.95 -21.51 -26.65
CA SER A 113 2.53 -21.55 -27.02
C SER A 113 1.95 -20.14 -26.97
N SER A 114 1.44 -19.69 -28.12
CA SER A 114 0.80 -18.37 -28.26
C SER A 114 -0.68 -18.35 -27.83
N ALA A 115 -1.25 -19.50 -27.43
CA ALA A 115 -2.66 -19.63 -27.08
C ALA A 115 -3.00 -18.84 -25.80
N CYS A 116 -3.91 -17.87 -25.92
CA CYS A 116 -4.48 -17.17 -24.79
C CYS A 116 -5.50 -18.04 -24.04
N SER A 117 -5.62 -17.85 -22.74
CA SER A 117 -6.60 -18.56 -21.92
C SER A 117 -8.04 -18.26 -22.35
N TRP A 118 -8.93 -19.24 -22.17
CA TRP A 118 -10.36 -19.06 -22.44
C TRP A 118 -10.95 -17.89 -21.65
N ARG A 119 -10.56 -17.72 -20.39
CA ARG A 119 -10.97 -16.56 -19.57
C ARG A 119 -10.59 -15.24 -20.23
N TRP A 120 -9.38 -15.13 -20.78
CA TRP A 120 -8.94 -13.92 -21.48
C TRP A 120 -9.74 -13.64 -22.74
N GLN A 121 -10.02 -14.68 -23.55
CA GLN A 121 -10.83 -14.56 -24.76
C GLN A 121 -12.25 -14.10 -24.40
N PHE A 122 -12.85 -14.67 -23.34
CA PHE A 122 -14.15 -14.27 -22.82
C PHE A 122 -14.17 -12.81 -22.39
N ILE A 123 -13.17 -12.36 -21.63
CA ILE A 123 -13.03 -10.96 -21.20
C ILE A 123 -12.92 -10.06 -22.41
N LYS A 124 -12.10 -10.39 -23.41
CA LYS A 124 -11.91 -9.58 -24.62
C LYS A 124 -13.19 -9.48 -25.46
N HIS A 125 -13.96 -10.55 -25.54
CA HIS A 125 -15.26 -10.51 -26.21
C HIS A 125 -16.20 -9.48 -25.58
N HIS A 126 -16.33 -9.49 -24.26
CA HIS A 126 -17.20 -8.52 -23.57
C HIS A 126 -16.57 -7.12 -23.51
N GLU A 127 -15.25 -7.00 -23.42
CA GLU A 127 -14.56 -5.72 -23.47
C GLU A 127 -14.87 -4.94 -24.76
N ALA A 128 -14.99 -5.64 -25.89
CA ALA A 128 -15.42 -5.02 -27.14
C ALA A 128 -16.86 -4.47 -27.06
N GLN A 129 -17.73 -5.08 -26.25
CA GLN A 129 -19.12 -4.64 -26.06
C GLN A 129 -19.25 -3.46 -25.09
N ILE A 130 -18.33 -3.31 -24.13
CA ILE A 130 -18.39 -2.26 -23.11
C ILE A 130 -17.47 -1.07 -23.41
N GLY A 131 -16.58 -1.18 -24.40
CA GLY A 131 -15.52 -0.20 -24.67
C GLY A 131 -16.00 1.23 -24.99
N PHE A 132 -17.24 1.38 -25.45
CA PHE A 132 -17.85 2.69 -25.74
C PHE A 132 -18.66 3.26 -24.57
N LEU A 133 -18.80 2.53 -23.46
CA LEU A 133 -19.59 2.94 -22.30
C LEU A 133 -18.79 3.86 -21.38
N SER A 134 -19.47 4.81 -20.74
CA SER A 134 -18.83 5.83 -19.90
C SER A 134 -18.19 5.26 -18.63
N GLN A 135 -18.78 4.21 -18.04
CA GLN A 135 -18.30 3.55 -16.82
C GLN A 135 -17.61 2.22 -17.11
N GLN A 136 -17.01 2.06 -18.30
CA GLN A 136 -16.33 0.83 -18.72
C GLN A 136 -15.33 0.30 -17.69
N ALA A 137 -14.53 1.18 -17.09
CA ALA A 137 -13.54 0.80 -16.07
C ALA A 137 -14.20 0.21 -14.81
N THR A 138 -15.30 0.80 -14.38
CA THR A 138 -16.09 0.32 -13.23
C THR A 138 -16.79 -1.00 -13.55
N LEU A 139 -17.34 -1.14 -14.76
CA LEU A 139 -17.93 -2.40 -15.23
C LEU A 139 -16.90 -3.53 -15.27
N LYS A 140 -15.68 -3.27 -15.80
CA LYS A 140 -14.57 -4.25 -15.79
C LYS A 140 -14.18 -4.66 -14.38
N ALA A 141 -14.15 -3.70 -13.45
CA ALA A 141 -13.82 -3.99 -12.04
C ALA A 141 -14.87 -4.92 -11.39
N LEU A 142 -16.15 -4.68 -11.64
CA LEU A 142 -17.25 -5.49 -11.08
C LEU A 142 -17.43 -6.84 -11.78
N ALA A 143 -17.22 -6.90 -13.10
CA ALA A 143 -17.40 -8.13 -13.87
C ALA A 143 -16.21 -9.09 -13.74
N PHE A 144 -15.00 -8.57 -13.90
CA PHE A 144 -13.78 -9.35 -14.10
C PHE A 144 -12.71 -9.12 -13.03
N GLY A 145 -12.93 -8.19 -12.08
CA GLY A 145 -11.96 -7.83 -11.05
C GLY A 145 -10.80 -6.96 -11.54
N ILE A 146 -10.85 -6.45 -12.77
CA ILE A 146 -9.80 -5.60 -13.37
C ILE A 146 -10.02 -4.15 -12.92
N ARG A 147 -9.11 -3.63 -12.06
CA ARG A 147 -9.23 -2.30 -11.44
C ARG A 147 -8.18 -1.30 -11.92
N ASP A 148 -7.23 -1.74 -12.72
CA ASP A 148 -6.10 -0.91 -13.16
C ASP A 148 -6.60 0.28 -13.97
N ASP A 149 -7.65 0.11 -14.78
CA ASP A 149 -8.26 1.12 -15.64
C ASP A 149 -9.04 2.23 -14.86
N LEU A 150 -9.23 2.10 -13.55
CA LEU A 150 -9.95 3.11 -12.76
C LEU A 150 -9.13 4.41 -12.63
N SER A 151 -9.72 5.54 -13.01
CA SER A 151 -9.08 6.86 -12.94
C SER A 151 -8.74 7.26 -11.49
N LYS A 152 -7.74 8.14 -11.32
CA LYS A 152 -7.38 8.68 -10.00
C LYS A 152 -8.58 9.41 -9.36
N THR A 153 -9.35 10.16 -10.15
CA THR A 153 -10.54 10.87 -9.70
C THR A 153 -11.63 9.93 -9.19
N THR A 154 -11.89 8.84 -9.92
CA THR A 154 -12.87 7.82 -9.49
C THR A 154 -12.41 7.14 -8.20
N ARG A 155 -11.13 6.75 -8.10
CA ARG A 155 -10.60 6.14 -6.87
C ARG A 155 -10.71 7.09 -5.68
N GLN A 156 -10.46 8.37 -5.88
CA GLN A 156 -10.60 9.38 -4.83
C GLN A 156 -12.05 9.56 -4.40
N LEU A 157 -12.99 9.71 -5.34
CA LEU A 157 -14.42 9.79 -5.05
C LEU A 157 -14.89 8.59 -4.21
N LEU A 158 -14.53 7.38 -4.62
CA LEU A 158 -14.90 6.15 -3.91
C LEU A 158 -14.29 6.07 -2.49
N ARG A 159 -13.09 6.59 -2.30
CA ARG A 159 -12.45 6.69 -0.98
C ARG A 159 -13.17 7.71 -0.12
N ASP A 160 -13.41 8.90 -0.65
CA ASP A 160 -14.00 10.03 0.08
C ASP A 160 -15.43 9.72 0.50
N THR A 161 -16.17 8.93 -0.28
CA THR A 161 -17.52 8.45 0.06
C THR A 161 -17.54 7.11 0.83
N GLY A 162 -16.37 6.49 1.08
CA GLY A 162 -16.28 5.19 1.77
C GLY A 162 -16.85 4.00 1.00
N THR A 163 -17.04 4.14 -0.33
CA THR A 163 -17.64 3.11 -1.20
C THR A 163 -16.60 2.28 -1.97
N ALA A 164 -15.30 2.53 -1.75
CA ALA A 164 -14.20 1.86 -2.46
C ALA A 164 -14.24 0.32 -2.36
N HIS A 165 -14.77 -0.22 -1.26
CA HIS A 165 -14.91 -1.67 -1.06
C HIS A 165 -15.93 -2.32 -2.01
N LEU A 166 -16.87 -1.57 -2.57
CA LEU A 166 -17.87 -2.07 -3.54
C LEU A 166 -17.27 -2.34 -4.91
N MET A 167 -16.14 -1.69 -5.25
CA MET A 167 -15.40 -1.96 -6.51
C MET A 167 -14.56 -3.25 -6.42
N ALA A 168 -14.45 -3.83 -5.25
CA ALA A 168 -13.92 -5.17 -5.08
C ALA A 168 -15.06 -6.17 -5.21
N ILE A 169 -14.87 -7.24 -5.98
CA ILE A 169 -15.81 -8.34 -5.96
C ILE A 169 -15.85 -8.91 -4.54
N SER A 170 -16.96 -8.65 -3.87
CA SER A 170 -17.15 -8.96 -2.46
C SER A 170 -17.81 -10.32 -2.26
N GLY A 171 -17.75 -10.84 -1.03
CA GLY A 171 -18.48 -12.03 -0.65
C GLY A 171 -19.98 -11.92 -0.89
N MET A 172 -20.55 -10.71 -0.76
CA MET A 172 -21.95 -10.46 -1.03
C MET A 172 -22.30 -10.65 -2.52
N HIS A 173 -21.42 -10.23 -3.42
CA HIS A 173 -21.63 -10.44 -4.88
C HIS A 173 -21.64 -11.92 -5.25
N ILE A 174 -20.73 -12.71 -4.63
CA ILE A 174 -20.69 -14.18 -4.83
C ILE A 174 -21.94 -14.85 -4.26
N ALA A 175 -22.36 -14.47 -3.04
CA ALA A 175 -23.59 -15.00 -2.43
C ALA A 175 -24.82 -14.63 -3.23
N LEU A 176 -24.85 -13.44 -3.83
CA LEU A 176 -25.94 -12.94 -4.64
C LEU A 176 -26.03 -13.70 -5.98
N ALA A 177 -24.87 -13.93 -6.64
CA ALA A 177 -24.80 -14.77 -7.85
C ALA A 177 -25.33 -16.18 -7.55
N GLY A 178 -24.88 -16.80 -6.46
CA GLY A 178 -25.41 -18.10 -6.03
C GLY A 178 -26.90 -18.07 -5.70
N GLY A 179 -27.38 -16.98 -5.07
CA GLY A 179 -28.80 -16.80 -4.72
C GLY A 179 -29.72 -16.66 -5.92
N VAL A 180 -29.29 -15.89 -6.94
CA VAL A 180 -30.02 -15.73 -8.20
C VAL A 180 -30.17 -17.09 -8.90
N GLU A 181 -29.08 -17.85 -9.02
CA GLU A 181 -29.11 -19.17 -9.63
C GLU A 181 -29.98 -20.16 -8.85
N TRP A 182 -29.91 -20.11 -7.52
CA TRP A 182 -30.79 -20.92 -6.67
C TRP A 182 -32.26 -20.63 -6.97
N LEU A 183 -32.64 -19.35 -7.11
CA LEU A 183 -34.01 -18.96 -7.46
C LEU A 183 -34.40 -19.46 -8.86
N LEU A 184 -33.50 -19.30 -9.85
CA LEU A 184 -33.73 -19.80 -11.21
C LEU A 184 -33.90 -21.32 -11.23
N ALA A 185 -33.00 -22.05 -10.56
CA ALA A 185 -33.07 -23.50 -10.47
C ALA A 185 -34.36 -23.97 -9.76
N ARG A 186 -34.82 -23.25 -8.73
CA ARG A 186 -36.13 -23.50 -8.08
C ARG A 186 -37.29 -23.21 -9.03
N GLY A 187 -37.19 -22.12 -9.81
CA GLY A 187 -38.17 -21.80 -10.82
C GLY A 187 -38.30 -22.89 -11.91
N ILE A 188 -37.18 -23.44 -12.36
CA ILE A 188 -37.14 -24.56 -13.30
C ILE A 188 -37.77 -25.80 -12.67
N GLN A 189 -37.45 -26.10 -11.39
CA GLN A 189 -38.06 -27.23 -10.70
C GLN A 189 -39.59 -27.12 -10.58
N PHE A 190 -40.14 -25.90 -10.48
CA PHE A 190 -41.58 -25.69 -10.43
C PHE A 190 -42.30 -26.16 -11.69
N LEU A 191 -41.56 -26.22 -12.82
CA LEU A 191 -42.08 -26.72 -14.12
C LEU A 191 -41.93 -28.26 -14.26
N LEU A 192 -41.27 -28.93 -13.27
CA LEU A 192 -41.03 -30.38 -13.33
C LEU A 192 -42.03 -31.15 -12.48
N PRO A 193 -42.26 -32.47 -12.78
CA PRO A 193 -43.07 -33.32 -11.97
C PRO A 193 -42.55 -33.42 -10.52
N ALA A 194 -43.45 -33.52 -9.53
CA ALA A 194 -43.14 -33.47 -8.10
C ALA A 194 -42.05 -34.47 -7.68
N HIS A 195 -41.99 -35.67 -8.30
CA HIS A 195 -40.97 -36.69 -7.98
C HIS A 195 -39.53 -36.30 -8.38
N ARG A 196 -39.35 -35.26 -9.23
CA ARG A 196 -38.05 -34.72 -9.65
C ARG A 196 -37.64 -33.49 -8.87
N ILE A 197 -38.50 -32.98 -7.98
CA ILE A 197 -38.23 -31.83 -7.15
C ILE A 197 -37.35 -32.26 -5.98
N GLY A 198 -36.08 -31.82 -5.97
CA GLY A 198 -35.12 -32.07 -4.93
C GLY A 198 -34.42 -30.81 -4.44
N TYR A 199 -33.89 -30.83 -3.20
CA TYR A 199 -33.18 -29.69 -2.65
C TYR A 199 -31.72 -29.59 -3.13
N LEU A 200 -31.12 -30.70 -3.62
CA LEU A 200 -29.74 -30.75 -4.05
C LEU A 200 -29.47 -29.98 -5.33
N PHE A 201 -30.38 -30.09 -6.33
CA PHE A 201 -30.20 -29.46 -7.62
C PHE A 201 -30.01 -27.93 -7.52
N PRO A 202 -30.87 -27.14 -6.82
CA PRO A 202 -30.65 -25.72 -6.65
C PRO A 202 -29.38 -25.36 -5.88
N LEU A 203 -28.98 -26.17 -4.89
CA LEU A 203 -27.74 -25.95 -4.14
C LEU A 203 -26.49 -26.14 -5.01
N ILE A 204 -26.45 -27.21 -5.81
CA ILE A 204 -25.34 -27.48 -6.71
C ILE A 204 -25.28 -26.42 -7.82
N ALA A 205 -26.40 -26.04 -8.42
CA ALA A 205 -26.48 -24.98 -9.43
C ALA A 205 -25.96 -23.66 -8.86
N SER A 206 -26.41 -23.26 -7.67
CA SER A 206 -25.94 -22.09 -6.94
C SER A 206 -24.41 -22.10 -6.75
N TRP A 207 -23.86 -23.24 -6.35
CA TRP A 207 -22.41 -23.38 -6.15
C TRP A 207 -21.63 -23.27 -7.47
N ILE A 208 -22.13 -23.90 -8.54
CA ILE A 208 -21.50 -23.84 -9.88
C ILE A 208 -21.41 -22.40 -10.39
N LEU A 209 -22.50 -21.62 -10.32
CA LEU A 209 -22.46 -20.22 -10.76
C LEU A 209 -21.55 -19.37 -9.87
N ALA A 210 -21.60 -19.54 -8.54
CA ALA A 210 -20.72 -18.84 -7.62
C ALA A 210 -19.24 -19.17 -7.89
N ALA A 211 -18.90 -20.43 -8.17
CA ALA A 211 -17.55 -20.89 -8.52
C ALA A 211 -17.11 -20.31 -9.88
N THR A 212 -17.98 -20.34 -10.88
CA THR A 212 -17.73 -19.79 -12.22
C THR A 212 -17.50 -18.30 -12.16
N TYR A 213 -18.32 -17.54 -11.42
CA TYR A 213 -18.14 -16.11 -11.26
C TYR A 213 -16.86 -15.80 -10.47
N THR A 214 -16.54 -16.57 -9.41
CA THR A 214 -15.26 -16.43 -8.69
C THR A 214 -14.08 -16.63 -9.62
N TRP A 215 -14.12 -17.61 -10.51
CA TRP A 215 -13.06 -17.87 -11.48
C TRP A 215 -12.97 -16.77 -12.56
N LEU A 216 -14.11 -16.34 -13.13
CA LEU A 216 -14.17 -15.23 -14.10
C LEU A 216 -13.64 -13.92 -13.50
N SER A 217 -13.91 -13.68 -12.24
CA SER A 217 -13.43 -12.49 -11.52
C SER A 217 -11.92 -12.51 -11.20
N GLY A 218 -11.19 -13.57 -11.59
CA GLY A 218 -9.76 -13.70 -11.36
C GLY A 218 -9.39 -14.37 -10.05
N GLY A 219 -10.36 -14.95 -9.34
CA GLY A 219 -10.10 -15.68 -8.09
C GLY A 219 -9.48 -14.82 -7.00
N HIS A 220 -9.86 -13.55 -6.91
CA HIS A 220 -9.36 -12.68 -5.83
C HIS A 220 -9.72 -13.21 -4.46
N ALA A 221 -8.84 -13.01 -3.48
CA ALA A 221 -8.97 -13.58 -2.14
C ALA A 221 -10.34 -13.36 -1.45
N PRO A 222 -11.04 -12.20 -1.55
CA PRO A 222 -12.40 -12.07 -1.00
C PRO A 222 -13.43 -13.00 -1.63
N ALA A 223 -13.36 -13.20 -2.96
CA ALA A 223 -14.29 -14.08 -3.68
C ALA A 223 -14.03 -15.56 -3.34
N GLN A 224 -12.75 -15.97 -3.25
CA GLN A 224 -12.40 -17.33 -2.83
C GLN A 224 -12.88 -17.65 -1.42
N ARG A 225 -12.75 -16.70 -0.47
CA ARG A 225 -13.24 -16.88 0.90
C ARG A 225 -14.75 -17.05 0.95
N ALA A 226 -15.48 -16.26 0.15
CA ALA A 226 -16.94 -16.38 0.09
C ALA A 226 -17.38 -17.70 -0.54
N LEU A 227 -16.70 -18.15 -1.59
CA LEU A 227 -16.95 -19.45 -2.19
C LEU A 227 -16.66 -20.57 -1.22
N LEU A 228 -15.57 -20.49 -0.43
CA LEU A 228 -15.27 -21.47 0.62
C LEU A 228 -16.35 -21.52 1.69
N ALA A 229 -16.81 -20.36 2.18
CA ALA A 229 -17.90 -20.29 3.15
C ALA A 229 -19.20 -20.88 2.61
N LEU A 230 -19.53 -20.61 1.34
CA LEU A 230 -20.67 -21.21 0.64
C LEU A 230 -20.50 -22.72 0.52
N THR A 231 -19.29 -23.20 0.18
CA THR A 231 -18.97 -24.63 0.08
C THR A 231 -19.17 -25.35 1.42
N ILE A 232 -18.65 -24.77 2.51
CA ILE A 232 -18.83 -25.30 3.87
C ILE A 232 -20.32 -25.37 4.20
N TRP A 233 -21.06 -24.29 3.94
CA TRP A 233 -22.49 -24.22 4.23
C TRP A 233 -23.27 -25.30 3.44
N ILE A 234 -23.01 -25.45 2.15
CA ILE A 234 -23.66 -26.47 1.31
C ILE A 234 -23.29 -27.87 1.77
N ALA A 235 -22.00 -28.14 2.03
CA ALA A 235 -21.53 -29.44 2.50
C ALA A 235 -22.20 -29.86 3.83
N THR A 236 -22.33 -28.93 4.78
CA THR A 236 -23.01 -29.20 6.05
C THR A 236 -24.51 -29.46 5.86
N ARG A 237 -25.16 -28.75 4.92
CA ARG A 237 -26.57 -29.01 4.57
C ARG A 237 -26.76 -30.39 3.96
N ILE A 238 -25.87 -30.82 3.05
CA ILE A 238 -25.90 -32.17 2.44
C ILE A 238 -25.65 -33.23 3.50
N ALA A 239 -24.72 -32.99 4.41
CA ALA A 239 -24.42 -33.93 5.54
C ALA A 239 -25.49 -33.95 6.65
N GLY A 240 -26.56 -33.13 6.54
CA GLY A 240 -27.58 -33.03 7.58
C GLY A 240 -27.12 -32.28 8.85
N ALA A 241 -25.94 -31.67 8.86
CA ALA A 241 -25.41 -30.93 9.98
C ALA A 241 -25.97 -29.48 9.98
N GLN A 242 -26.36 -29.01 11.16
CA GLN A 242 -26.85 -27.63 11.34
C GLN A 242 -25.77 -26.81 12.07
N LEU A 243 -24.90 -26.12 11.31
CA LEU A 243 -23.92 -25.21 11.87
C LEU A 243 -24.49 -23.80 11.96
N ASN A 244 -24.20 -23.12 13.06
CA ASN A 244 -24.50 -21.72 13.21
C ASN A 244 -23.46 -20.82 12.50
N GLY A 245 -23.76 -19.52 12.38
CA GLY A 245 -22.88 -18.58 11.67
C GLY A 245 -21.47 -18.50 12.27
N TRP A 246 -21.32 -18.60 13.59
CA TRP A 246 -20.01 -18.61 14.25
C TRP A 246 -19.17 -19.84 13.91
N GLN A 247 -19.79 -21.01 13.88
CA GLN A 247 -19.12 -22.26 13.54
C GLN A 247 -18.64 -22.25 12.08
N ILE A 248 -19.49 -21.80 11.15
CA ILE A 248 -19.12 -21.64 9.73
C ILE A 248 -17.97 -20.64 9.59
N TRP A 249 -18.05 -19.50 10.27
CA TRP A 249 -17.00 -18.49 10.26
C TRP A 249 -15.67 -19.01 10.79
N THR A 250 -15.68 -19.72 11.92
CA THR A 250 -14.46 -20.31 12.52
C THR A 250 -13.86 -21.38 11.62
N LEU A 251 -14.68 -22.28 11.05
CA LEU A 251 -14.23 -23.30 10.11
C LEU A 251 -13.62 -22.69 8.86
N CYS A 252 -14.24 -21.64 8.31
CA CYS A 252 -13.74 -20.95 7.13
C CYS A 252 -12.34 -20.34 7.40
N ILE A 253 -12.18 -19.61 8.51
CA ILE A 253 -10.90 -19.03 8.90
C ILE A 253 -9.85 -20.10 9.18
N GLY A 254 -10.22 -21.14 9.94
CA GLY A 254 -9.32 -22.24 10.27
C GLY A 254 -8.80 -22.93 9.02
N LEU A 255 -9.69 -23.26 8.08
CA LEU A 255 -9.33 -23.94 6.84
C LEU A 255 -8.42 -23.05 5.96
N LEU A 256 -8.71 -21.76 5.86
CA LEU A 256 -7.87 -20.81 5.13
C LEU A 256 -6.45 -20.72 5.72
N LEU A 257 -6.34 -20.65 7.04
CA LEU A 257 -5.04 -20.57 7.71
C LEU A 257 -4.25 -21.88 7.66
N ILE A 258 -4.92 -23.01 7.58
CA ILE A 258 -4.27 -24.33 7.38
C ILE A 258 -3.75 -24.46 5.95
N THR A 259 -4.54 -24.05 4.95
CA THR A 259 -4.16 -24.16 3.53
C THR A 259 -3.14 -23.12 3.12
N ASP A 260 -3.25 -21.88 3.63
CA ASP A 260 -2.34 -20.78 3.36
C ASP A 260 -2.08 -19.93 4.60
N PRO A 261 -1.09 -20.29 5.42
CA PRO A 261 -0.74 -19.53 6.62
C PRO A 261 -0.23 -18.10 6.34
N LEU A 262 0.27 -17.81 5.13
CA LEU A 262 0.76 -16.47 4.75
C LEU A 262 -0.39 -15.48 4.53
N THR A 263 -1.60 -15.97 4.35
CA THR A 263 -2.83 -15.15 4.29
C THR A 263 -2.97 -14.21 5.50
N VAL A 264 -2.40 -14.54 6.67
CA VAL A 264 -2.36 -13.67 7.85
C VAL A 264 -1.66 -12.33 7.59
N LEU A 265 -0.79 -12.26 6.60
CA LEU A 265 -0.13 -11.02 6.19
C LEU A 265 -1.03 -10.12 5.32
N SER A 266 -2.14 -10.64 4.81
CA SER A 266 -3.05 -9.94 3.91
C SER A 266 -4.01 -9.03 4.67
N GLU A 267 -3.99 -7.73 4.35
CA GLU A 267 -4.98 -6.78 4.87
C GLU A 267 -6.41 -7.14 4.45
N SER A 268 -6.56 -7.65 3.23
CA SER A 268 -7.87 -8.07 2.72
C SER A 268 -8.44 -9.27 3.48
N PHE A 269 -7.56 -10.14 4.03
CA PHE A 269 -7.99 -11.24 4.90
C PHE A 269 -8.61 -10.68 6.20
N TRP A 270 -7.89 -9.78 6.88
CA TRP A 270 -8.38 -9.19 8.13
C TRP A 270 -9.65 -8.38 7.94
N LEU A 271 -9.71 -7.54 6.87
CA LEU A 271 -10.93 -6.78 6.55
C LEU A 271 -12.14 -7.70 6.35
N SER A 272 -11.98 -8.77 5.59
CA SER A 272 -13.08 -9.69 5.30
C SER A 272 -13.47 -10.56 6.51
N ALA A 273 -12.48 -11.13 7.21
CA ALA A 273 -12.73 -11.98 8.37
C ALA A 273 -13.37 -11.20 9.52
N LEU A 274 -12.81 -10.03 9.83
CA LEU A 274 -13.34 -9.18 10.90
C LEU A 274 -14.69 -8.57 10.54
N ALA A 275 -14.91 -8.19 9.26
CA ALA A 275 -16.22 -7.69 8.85
C ALA A 275 -17.34 -8.67 9.13
N VAL A 276 -17.16 -9.97 8.80
CA VAL A 276 -18.15 -11.00 9.10
C VAL A 276 -18.27 -11.24 10.62
N GLY A 277 -17.15 -11.31 11.33
CA GLY A 277 -17.15 -11.45 12.79
C GLY A 277 -17.88 -10.28 13.49
N MET A 278 -17.59 -9.04 13.07
CA MET A 278 -18.26 -7.83 13.59
C MET A 278 -19.76 -7.83 13.28
N LEU A 279 -20.14 -8.32 12.10
CA LEU A 279 -21.54 -8.49 11.72
C LEU A 279 -22.26 -9.47 12.68
N LEU A 280 -21.64 -10.62 12.95
CA LEU A 280 -22.18 -11.61 13.87
C LEU A 280 -22.29 -11.04 15.29
N ILE A 281 -21.29 -10.29 15.77
CA ILE A 281 -21.34 -9.59 17.06
C ILE A 281 -22.48 -8.59 17.08
N TRP A 282 -22.61 -7.76 16.03
CA TRP A 282 -23.62 -6.71 15.96
C TRP A 282 -25.03 -7.27 16.11
N TYR A 283 -25.38 -8.29 15.32
CA TYR A 283 -26.71 -8.90 15.38
C TYR A 283 -26.94 -9.69 16.67
N HIS A 284 -25.90 -10.21 17.29
CA HIS A 284 -26.02 -10.88 18.59
C HIS A 284 -26.19 -9.90 19.76
N TRP A 285 -25.50 -8.76 19.73
CA TRP A 285 -25.53 -7.78 20.82
C TRP A 285 -26.66 -6.79 20.69
N PHE A 286 -27.02 -6.40 19.50
CA PHE A 286 -28.02 -5.39 19.19
C PHE A 286 -29.04 -5.93 18.16
N PRO A 287 -29.81 -7.00 18.52
CA PRO A 287 -30.82 -7.51 17.62
C PRO A 287 -31.92 -6.48 17.43
N LEU A 288 -32.43 -6.35 16.21
CA LEU A 288 -33.62 -5.56 15.95
C LEU A 288 -34.84 -6.25 16.58
N PRO A 289 -35.77 -5.52 17.22
CA PRO A 289 -37.04 -6.08 17.66
C PRO A 289 -37.81 -6.72 16.50
N ASP A 290 -38.56 -7.81 16.79
CA ASP A 290 -39.27 -8.63 15.78
C ASP A 290 -40.20 -7.82 14.87
N ARG A 291 -40.82 -6.77 15.41
CA ARG A 291 -41.69 -5.85 14.65
C ARG A 291 -40.99 -5.20 13.47
N PHE A 292 -39.66 -5.07 13.49
CA PHE A 292 -38.86 -4.45 12.44
C PHE A 292 -38.29 -5.45 11.44
N HIS A 293 -38.54 -6.75 11.56
CA HIS A 293 -38.09 -7.77 10.58
C HIS A 293 -39.01 -7.85 9.35
N GLN A 294 -40.11 -7.13 9.30
CA GLN A 294 -41.03 -7.12 8.15
C GLN A 294 -40.44 -6.33 6.97
N ARG A 295 -40.81 -6.68 5.74
CA ARG A 295 -40.30 -6.08 4.50
C ARG A 295 -40.48 -4.56 4.43
N ARG A 296 -41.55 -4.00 5.02
CA ARG A 296 -41.79 -2.55 5.11
C ARG A 296 -40.69 -1.79 5.86
N TRP A 297 -39.91 -2.45 6.69
CA TRP A 297 -38.80 -1.88 7.47
C TRP A 297 -37.42 -2.17 6.86
N LEU A 298 -37.34 -2.57 5.58
CA LEU A 298 -36.08 -2.90 4.91
C LEU A 298 -35.04 -1.77 5.02
N LEU A 299 -35.48 -0.52 4.85
CA LEU A 299 -34.59 0.64 4.99
C LEU A 299 -34.02 0.76 6.39
N LEU A 300 -34.81 0.52 7.43
CA LEU A 300 -34.34 0.52 8.83
C LEU A 300 -33.36 -0.64 9.09
N GLN A 301 -33.61 -1.81 8.53
CA GLN A 301 -32.69 -2.96 8.63
C GLN A 301 -31.36 -2.65 7.95
N LEU A 302 -31.36 -2.04 6.78
CA LEU A 302 -30.14 -1.58 6.08
C LEU A 302 -29.41 -0.50 6.87
N LEU A 303 -30.13 0.47 7.42
CA LEU A 303 -29.56 1.51 8.26
C LEU A 303 -28.90 0.92 9.52
N HIS A 304 -29.59 0.00 10.20
CA HIS A 304 -29.05 -0.71 11.36
C HIS A 304 -27.77 -1.47 11.03
N LEU A 305 -27.74 -2.19 9.90
CA LEU A 305 -26.56 -2.88 9.41
C LEU A 305 -25.40 -1.90 9.15
N GLN A 306 -25.66 -0.79 8.44
CA GLN A 306 -24.64 0.18 8.07
C GLN A 306 -24.03 0.88 9.30
N ILE A 307 -24.88 1.24 10.28
CA ILE A 307 -24.43 1.84 11.55
C ILE A 307 -23.51 0.87 12.29
N GLY A 308 -23.92 -0.39 12.43
CA GLY A 308 -23.12 -1.41 13.12
C GLY A 308 -21.77 -1.63 12.46
N MET A 309 -21.75 -1.77 11.14
CA MET A 309 -20.52 -1.93 10.38
C MET A 309 -19.62 -0.70 10.46
N MET A 310 -20.18 0.52 10.35
CA MET A 310 -19.43 1.76 10.45
C MET A 310 -18.76 1.89 11.83
N ILE A 311 -19.49 1.64 12.90
CA ILE A 311 -18.97 1.76 14.29
C ILE A 311 -17.91 0.68 14.55
N LEU A 312 -18.23 -0.59 14.30
CA LEU A 312 -17.35 -1.70 14.67
C LEU A 312 -16.09 -1.76 13.81
N MET A 313 -16.19 -1.38 12.52
CA MET A 313 -15.05 -1.41 11.61
C MET A 313 -14.19 -0.12 11.64
N ALA A 314 -14.66 0.97 12.27
CA ALA A 314 -13.94 2.25 12.29
C ALA A 314 -12.50 2.14 12.81
N PRO A 315 -12.18 1.45 13.93
CA PRO A 315 -10.80 1.33 14.40
C PRO A 315 -9.90 0.61 13.40
N LEU A 316 -10.42 -0.43 12.73
CA LEU A 316 -9.68 -1.18 11.73
C LEU A 316 -9.45 -0.32 10.48
N GLN A 317 -10.44 0.44 10.04
CA GLN A 317 -10.30 1.37 8.91
C GLN A 317 -9.25 2.43 9.20
N VAL A 318 -9.23 3.01 10.39
CA VAL A 318 -8.19 3.99 10.79
C VAL A 318 -6.81 3.34 10.80
N THR A 319 -6.68 2.11 11.29
CA THR A 319 -5.39 1.38 11.29
C THR A 319 -4.85 1.15 9.88
N LEU A 320 -5.73 0.81 8.93
CA LEU A 320 -5.31 0.42 7.57
C LEU A 320 -5.25 1.62 6.61
N PHE A 321 -6.18 2.58 6.74
CA PHE A 321 -6.34 3.65 5.77
C PHE A 321 -6.03 5.04 6.34
N ASN A 322 -5.72 5.16 7.63
CA ASN A 322 -5.43 6.42 8.33
C ASN A 322 -6.57 7.45 8.28
N GLY A 323 -7.80 6.98 8.25
CA GLY A 323 -8.98 7.85 8.22
C GLY A 323 -10.27 7.07 8.06
N ILE A 324 -11.37 7.79 8.17
CA ILE A 324 -12.73 7.29 7.95
C ILE A 324 -13.48 8.26 7.04
N SER A 325 -14.46 7.74 6.32
CA SER A 325 -15.38 8.57 5.56
C SER A 325 -16.65 8.81 6.40
N VAL A 326 -16.95 10.06 6.70
CA VAL A 326 -18.16 10.45 7.45
C VAL A 326 -19.40 10.31 6.57
N THR A 327 -19.27 10.51 5.26
CA THR A 327 -20.37 10.36 4.29
C THR A 327 -20.68 8.91 3.96
N ALA A 328 -19.86 7.96 4.42
CA ALA A 328 -19.99 6.53 4.11
C ALA A 328 -21.37 5.96 4.46
N LEU A 329 -22.00 6.43 5.55
CA LEU A 329 -23.33 5.95 5.94
C LEU A 329 -24.37 6.21 4.84
N VAL A 330 -24.46 7.45 4.39
CA VAL A 330 -25.42 7.86 3.36
C VAL A 330 -25.05 7.26 2.01
N ALA A 331 -23.77 7.32 1.64
CA ALA A 331 -23.28 6.78 0.39
C ALA A 331 -23.54 5.27 0.26
N ASN A 332 -23.29 4.49 1.31
CA ASN A 332 -23.50 3.04 1.29
C ASN A 332 -24.97 2.65 1.36
N LEU A 333 -25.82 3.45 2.01
CA LEU A 333 -27.26 3.21 2.03
C LEU A 333 -27.88 3.24 0.62
N ILE A 334 -27.26 4.01 -0.31
CA ILE A 334 -27.66 4.11 -1.72
C ILE A 334 -26.83 3.14 -2.57
N ALA A 335 -25.50 3.18 -2.45
CA ALA A 335 -24.60 2.47 -3.34
C ALA A 335 -24.69 0.93 -3.18
N VAL A 336 -24.80 0.43 -1.95
CA VAL A 336 -24.87 -1.02 -1.70
C VAL A 336 -26.10 -1.64 -2.36
N PRO A 337 -27.35 -1.13 -2.18
CA PRO A 337 -28.51 -1.68 -2.88
C PRO A 337 -28.40 -1.58 -4.41
N VAL A 338 -27.98 -0.43 -4.94
CA VAL A 338 -27.89 -0.22 -6.39
C VAL A 338 -26.88 -1.18 -7.01
N ILE A 339 -25.66 -1.25 -6.46
CA ILE A 339 -24.62 -2.14 -7.02
C ILE A 339 -25.03 -3.60 -6.88
N SER A 340 -25.47 -4.00 -5.67
CA SER A 340 -25.70 -5.41 -5.37
C SER A 340 -26.96 -5.96 -6.01
N PHE A 341 -28.08 -5.24 -5.98
CA PHE A 341 -29.36 -5.77 -6.42
C PHE A 341 -29.77 -5.35 -7.82
N ILE A 342 -29.08 -4.36 -8.43
CA ILE A 342 -29.38 -3.91 -9.79
C ILE A 342 -28.18 -4.11 -10.70
N THR A 343 -27.03 -3.47 -10.41
CA THR A 343 -25.89 -3.44 -11.32
C THR A 343 -25.26 -4.82 -11.50
N VAL A 344 -24.93 -5.52 -10.39
CA VAL A 344 -24.27 -6.84 -10.46
C VAL A 344 -25.17 -7.90 -11.12
N PRO A 345 -26.48 -8.02 -10.82
CA PRO A 345 -27.37 -8.91 -11.59
C PRO A 345 -27.41 -8.60 -13.06
N LEU A 346 -27.45 -7.32 -13.47
CA LEU A 346 -27.38 -6.92 -14.88
C LEU A 346 -26.05 -7.33 -15.52
N ILE A 347 -24.93 -7.16 -14.83
CA ILE A 347 -23.61 -7.61 -15.29
C ILE A 347 -23.59 -9.14 -15.50
N LEU A 348 -24.06 -9.91 -14.53
CA LEU A 348 -24.15 -11.37 -14.62
C LEU A 348 -25.04 -11.80 -15.80
N LEU A 349 -26.19 -11.16 -15.95
CA LEU A 349 -27.08 -11.41 -17.08
C LEU A 349 -26.42 -11.09 -18.41
N ALA A 350 -25.76 -9.94 -18.54
CA ALA A 350 -25.04 -9.53 -19.75
C ALA A 350 -23.96 -10.54 -20.16
N MET A 351 -23.24 -11.11 -19.17
CA MET A 351 -22.22 -12.13 -19.42
C MET A 351 -22.80 -13.49 -19.82
N MET A 352 -24.04 -13.79 -19.44
CA MET A 352 -24.70 -15.07 -19.73
C MET A 352 -25.48 -15.07 -21.04
N LEU A 353 -25.87 -13.89 -21.55
CA LEU A 353 -26.68 -13.76 -22.75
C LEU A 353 -25.91 -14.15 -24.02
N PRO A 354 -26.40 -15.14 -24.81
CA PRO A 354 -25.71 -15.57 -26.01
C PRO A 354 -25.86 -14.61 -27.21
N PHE A 355 -26.86 -13.71 -27.16
CA PHE A 355 -27.15 -12.77 -28.24
C PHE A 355 -26.43 -11.44 -27.99
N SER A 356 -25.58 -11.02 -28.93
CA SER A 356 -24.76 -9.82 -28.82
C SER A 356 -25.57 -8.54 -28.57
N SER A 357 -26.72 -8.35 -29.26
CA SER A 357 -27.56 -7.16 -29.08
C SER A 357 -28.21 -7.10 -27.69
N ALA A 358 -28.72 -8.23 -27.19
CA ALA A 358 -29.31 -8.29 -25.85
C ALA A 358 -28.23 -8.09 -24.76
N SER A 359 -27.04 -8.66 -24.94
CA SER A 359 -25.90 -8.45 -24.06
C SER A 359 -25.48 -6.98 -24.01
N VAL A 360 -25.32 -6.33 -25.17
CA VAL A 360 -24.97 -4.90 -25.26
C VAL A 360 -26.02 -4.01 -24.58
N LEU A 361 -27.33 -4.29 -24.81
CA LEU A 361 -28.39 -3.55 -24.12
C LEU A 361 -28.32 -3.70 -22.60
N THR A 362 -28.03 -4.92 -22.12
CA THR A 362 -27.93 -5.19 -20.67
C THR A 362 -26.69 -4.52 -20.07
N TRP A 363 -25.56 -4.49 -20.80
CA TRP A 363 -24.37 -3.71 -20.42
C TRP A 363 -24.68 -2.21 -20.35
N TRP A 364 -25.45 -1.67 -21.32
CA TRP A 364 -25.86 -0.27 -21.29
C TRP A 364 -26.78 0.05 -20.11
N CYS A 365 -27.70 -0.85 -19.75
CA CYS A 365 -28.48 -0.71 -18.52
C CYS A 365 -27.61 -0.67 -17.28
N ALA A 366 -26.63 -1.58 -17.16
CA ALA A 366 -25.67 -1.60 -16.05
C ALA A 366 -24.84 -0.30 -15.99
N ASP A 367 -24.34 0.20 -17.12
CA ASP A 367 -23.66 1.48 -17.23
C ASP A 367 -24.52 2.65 -16.75
N SER A 368 -25.80 2.65 -17.13
CA SER A 368 -26.75 3.70 -16.76
C SER A 368 -26.99 3.74 -15.23
N THR A 369 -27.06 2.58 -14.57
CA THR A 369 -27.17 2.52 -13.11
C THR A 369 -25.91 3.07 -12.43
N LEU A 370 -24.73 2.76 -12.96
CA LEU A 370 -23.45 3.27 -12.45
C LEU A 370 -23.29 4.77 -12.69
N ARG A 371 -23.71 5.29 -13.86
CA ARG A 371 -23.72 6.74 -14.12
C ARG A 371 -24.57 7.49 -13.11
N GLY A 372 -25.80 7.01 -12.89
CA GLY A 372 -26.69 7.58 -11.88
C GLY A 372 -26.10 7.54 -10.48
N LEU A 373 -25.49 6.41 -10.11
CA LEU A 373 -24.84 6.27 -8.82
C LEU A 373 -23.65 7.23 -8.66
N VAL A 374 -22.74 7.27 -9.64
CA VAL A 374 -21.57 8.18 -9.61
C VAL A 374 -22.04 9.63 -9.49
N TYR A 375 -23.07 10.02 -10.26
CA TYR A 375 -23.66 11.35 -10.14
C TYR A 375 -24.14 11.65 -8.72
N VAL A 376 -24.89 10.74 -8.09
CA VAL A 376 -25.36 10.92 -6.71
C VAL A 376 -24.17 11.00 -5.73
N LEU A 377 -23.14 10.19 -5.90
CA LEU A 377 -21.95 10.25 -5.05
C LEU A 377 -21.18 11.56 -5.21
N THR A 378 -21.17 12.18 -6.41
CA THR A 378 -20.51 13.50 -6.60
C THR A 378 -21.27 14.66 -5.93
N LEU A 379 -22.55 14.49 -5.63
CA LEU A 379 -23.34 15.49 -4.87
C LEU A 379 -23.03 15.46 -3.37
N LEU A 380 -22.42 14.38 -2.87
CA LEU A 380 -22.06 14.30 -1.45
C LEU A 380 -20.80 15.11 -1.20
N PRO A 381 -20.71 15.80 -0.04
CA PRO A 381 -19.49 16.51 0.33
C PRO A 381 -18.32 15.53 0.52
N THR A 382 -17.09 16.00 0.35
CA THR A 382 -15.88 15.24 0.64
C THR A 382 -15.87 14.83 2.11
N GLY A 383 -16.09 13.56 2.36
CA GLY A 383 -16.31 13.03 3.73
C GLY A 383 -15.09 12.41 4.38
N TRP A 384 -13.92 12.43 3.71
CA TRP A 384 -12.72 11.81 4.25
C TRP A 384 -12.16 12.59 5.43
N TRP A 385 -12.12 11.96 6.59
CA TRP A 385 -11.55 12.53 7.81
C TRP A 385 -10.27 11.76 8.19
N PRO A 386 -9.09 12.38 8.09
CA PRO A 386 -7.84 11.73 8.47
C PRO A 386 -7.79 11.56 10.00
N LEU A 387 -7.57 10.34 10.45
CA LEU A 387 -7.42 9.97 11.85
C LEU A 387 -6.17 9.10 12.01
N HIS A 388 -5.33 9.43 12.98
CA HIS A 388 -4.04 8.77 13.14
C HIS A 388 -3.94 7.90 14.39
N ASN A 389 -4.86 8.05 15.34
CA ASN A 389 -4.85 7.30 16.60
C ASN A 389 -5.87 6.17 16.61
N ALA A 390 -5.57 5.09 15.89
CA ALA A 390 -6.43 3.91 15.80
C ALA A 390 -6.61 3.18 17.13
N SER A 391 -5.60 3.13 17.98
CA SER A 391 -5.65 2.43 19.28
C SER A 391 -6.61 3.12 20.23
N LEU A 392 -6.58 4.45 20.29
CA LEU A 392 -7.52 5.21 21.09
C LEU A 392 -8.96 5.05 20.58
N LEU A 393 -9.15 5.12 19.25
CA LEU A 393 -10.49 4.91 18.67
C LEU A 393 -11.00 3.50 18.96
N ALA A 394 -10.17 2.47 18.85
CA ALA A 394 -10.52 1.10 19.19
C ALA A 394 -10.97 0.97 20.65
N LEU A 395 -10.23 1.59 21.54
CA LEU A 395 -10.52 1.56 22.98
C LEU A 395 -11.81 2.31 23.31
N LEU A 396 -12.05 3.47 22.71
CA LEU A 396 -13.29 4.24 22.89
C LEU A 396 -14.50 3.50 22.30
N VAL A 397 -14.38 2.97 21.08
CA VAL A 397 -15.50 2.32 20.39
C VAL A 397 -15.77 0.94 20.98
N TRP A 398 -14.81 0.05 20.95
CA TRP A 398 -15.01 -1.33 21.40
C TRP A 398 -15.12 -1.42 22.93
N GLY A 399 -14.28 -0.68 23.65
CA GLY A 399 -14.37 -0.59 25.11
C GLY A 399 -15.70 0.00 25.57
N GLY A 400 -16.14 1.09 24.93
CA GLY A 400 -17.45 1.70 25.22
C GLY A 400 -18.62 0.75 24.95
N LEU A 401 -18.59 0.01 23.84
CA LEU A 401 -19.63 -0.99 23.52
C LEU A 401 -19.65 -2.16 24.51
N ILE A 402 -18.47 -2.65 24.93
CA ILE A 402 -18.36 -3.72 25.95
C ILE A 402 -18.92 -3.22 27.30
N ILE A 403 -18.53 -2.03 27.72
CA ILE A 403 -19.02 -1.42 28.97
C ILE A 403 -20.54 -1.24 28.93
N TRP A 404 -21.05 -0.72 27.81
CA TRP A 404 -22.48 -0.53 27.62
C TRP A 404 -23.26 -1.84 27.62
N ARG A 405 -22.81 -2.82 26.82
CA ARG A 405 -23.48 -4.13 26.71
C ARG A 405 -23.41 -4.95 27.99
N GLY A 406 -22.25 -4.90 28.67
CA GLY A 406 -22.04 -5.59 29.95
C GLY A 406 -22.70 -4.91 31.14
N GLN A 407 -23.34 -3.74 30.97
CA GLN A 407 -23.87 -2.90 32.03
C GLN A 407 -22.86 -2.57 33.14
N ILE A 408 -21.56 -2.64 32.82
CA ILE A 408 -20.45 -2.44 33.77
C ILE A 408 -20.50 -1.02 34.35
N PHE A 409 -21.04 -0.05 33.60
CA PHE A 409 -21.21 1.32 34.08
C PHE A 409 -22.06 1.39 35.34
N PHE A 410 -23.10 0.58 35.44
CA PHE A 410 -23.98 0.55 36.64
C PHE A 410 -23.35 -0.18 37.83
N SER A 411 -22.50 -1.19 37.57
CA SER A 411 -21.83 -1.96 38.61
C SER A 411 -20.52 -1.35 39.11
N ALA A 412 -19.79 -0.61 38.25
CA ALA A 412 -18.47 -0.04 38.55
C ALA A 412 -18.25 1.35 37.90
N PRO A 413 -19.11 2.37 38.18
CA PRO A 413 -19.02 3.67 37.50
C PRO A 413 -17.69 4.40 37.79
N PHE A 414 -17.17 4.30 39.02
CA PHE A 414 -15.88 4.91 39.39
C PHE A 414 -14.71 4.29 38.65
N SER A 415 -14.69 2.98 38.45
CA SER A 415 -13.66 2.30 37.68
C SER A 415 -13.68 2.73 36.21
N CYS A 416 -14.86 2.83 35.61
CA CYS A 416 -15.03 3.33 34.23
C CYS A 416 -14.56 4.80 34.13
N GLY A 417 -14.91 5.64 35.08
CA GLY A 417 -14.44 7.03 35.13
C GLY A 417 -12.94 7.14 35.30
N ALA A 418 -12.33 6.34 36.18
CA ALA A 418 -10.90 6.33 36.41
C ALA A 418 -10.14 5.86 35.15
N ILE A 419 -10.62 4.84 34.45
CA ILE A 419 -10.05 4.38 33.18
C ILE A 419 -10.14 5.49 32.12
N ALA A 420 -11.29 6.16 31.99
CA ALA A 420 -11.46 7.26 31.03
C ALA A 420 -10.50 8.42 31.33
N ILE A 421 -10.34 8.80 32.60
CA ILE A 421 -9.40 9.82 33.04
C ILE A 421 -7.95 9.40 32.80
N ALA A 422 -7.58 8.17 33.15
CA ALA A 422 -6.24 7.63 32.91
C ALA A 422 -5.89 7.64 31.42
N MET A 423 -6.85 7.35 30.53
CA MET A 423 -6.72 7.42 29.09
C MET A 423 -6.55 8.86 28.59
N LEU A 424 -7.30 9.82 29.15
CA LEU A 424 -7.15 11.24 28.81
C LEU A 424 -5.79 11.78 29.27
N LEU A 425 -5.33 11.38 30.45
CA LEU A 425 -4.02 11.76 30.97
C LEU A 425 -2.86 11.09 30.24
N SER A 426 -3.02 9.87 29.79
CA SER A 426 -2.02 9.19 28.94
C SER A 426 -1.84 9.83 27.55
N ARG A 427 -2.76 10.71 27.16
CA ARG A 427 -2.69 11.54 25.98
C ARG A 427 -1.72 12.72 26.05
N GLN A 428 -1.15 13.02 27.19
CA GLN A 428 -0.04 13.95 27.20
C GLN A 428 1.10 13.32 26.38
N GLU A 429 1.05 13.58 25.07
CA GLU A 429 2.19 13.37 24.19
C GLU A 429 3.34 14.06 24.88
N LYS A 430 4.32 13.27 25.33
CA LYS A 430 5.60 13.82 25.73
C LYS A 430 6.08 14.58 24.50
N ILE A 431 5.91 15.90 24.49
CA ILE A 431 6.61 16.75 23.54
C ILE A 431 8.06 16.41 23.78
N GLU A 432 8.64 15.63 22.88
CA GLU A 432 10.05 15.27 22.98
C GLU A 432 10.83 16.59 23.00
N GLN A 433 11.40 16.89 24.16
CA GLN A 433 12.28 18.04 24.33
C GLN A 433 13.54 17.73 23.51
N GLY A 434 13.60 18.26 22.31
CA GLY A 434 14.71 18.00 21.40
C GLY A 434 14.30 18.20 19.94
N TRP A 435 15.20 17.84 19.07
CA TRP A 435 14.95 17.86 17.63
C TRP A 435 15.20 16.49 17.01
N ARG A 436 14.72 16.30 15.79
CA ARG A 436 14.71 15.01 15.14
C ARG A 436 15.09 15.15 13.67
N ILE A 437 15.79 14.16 13.15
CA ILE A 437 16.16 14.01 11.75
C ILE A 437 15.55 12.72 11.25
N ASP A 438 14.74 12.77 10.22
CA ASP A 438 14.15 11.59 9.57
C ASP A 438 14.58 11.59 8.10
N MET A 439 15.49 10.69 7.72
CA MET A 439 15.85 10.42 6.34
C MET A 439 14.84 9.41 5.80
N LEU A 440 14.00 9.86 4.87
CA LEU A 440 12.95 9.04 4.29
C LEU A 440 13.52 8.09 3.22
N ASP A 441 13.01 6.87 3.17
CA ASP A 441 13.30 5.92 2.10
C ASP A 441 12.48 6.29 0.86
N VAL A 442 13.03 7.18 0.04
CA VAL A 442 12.44 7.58 -1.24
C VAL A 442 12.96 6.74 -2.41
N GLY A 443 13.78 5.75 -2.13
CA GLY A 443 14.51 4.96 -3.11
C GLY A 443 15.82 5.65 -3.51
N HIS A 444 16.08 5.81 -4.82
CA HIS A 444 17.22 6.61 -5.28
C HIS A 444 16.81 8.07 -5.35
N GLY A 445 17.46 8.89 -4.56
CA GLY A 445 17.15 10.30 -4.34
C GLY A 445 17.26 10.67 -2.86
N LEU A 446 16.96 11.90 -2.50
CA LEU A 446 17.13 12.39 -1.15
C LEU A 446 15.87 13.11 -0.64
N SER A 447 15.50 12.84 0.62
CA SER A 447 14.49 13.59 1.35
C SER A 447 14.74 13.43 2.85
N ILE A 448 15.05 14.55 3.53
CA ILE A 448 15.32 14.58 4.96
C ILE A 448 14.37 15.57 5.61
N VAL A 449 13.68 15.15 6.65
CA VAL A 449 12.83 16.00 7.48
C VAL A 449 13.57 16.30 8.78
N ILE A 450 13.77 17.59 9.08
CA ILE A 450 14.26 18.07 10.36
C ILE A 450 13.08 18.64 11.11
N SER A 451 12.77 18.12 12.28
CA SER A 451 11.59 18.51 13.05
C SER A 451 11.93 18.88 14.50
N GLN A 452 11.19 19.86 15.02
CA GLN A 452 11.21 20.24 16.44
C GLN A 452 9.80 20.60 16.89
N GLY A 453 9.27 19.84 17.83
CA GLY A 453 7.84 19.92 18.19
C GLY A 453 6.94 19.50 17.04
N ARG A 454 6.02 20.37 16.62
CA ARG A 454 5.08 20.12 15.52
C ARG A 454 5.47 20.77 14.20
N GLU A 455 6.64 21.35 14.10
CA GLU A 455 7.11 22.02 12.89
C GLU A 455 8.27 21.28 12.27
N ALA A 456 8.43 21.43 10.96
CA ALA A 456 9.46 20.76 10.20
C ALA A 456 10.06 21.64 9.09
N ILE A 457 11.34 21.39 8.78
CA ILE A 457 12.03 21.83 7.57
C ILE A 457 12.35 20.59 6.75
N LEU A 458 12.14 20.68 5.44
CA LEU A 458 12.42 19.61 4.49
C LEU A 458 13.68 19.94 3.69
N TYR A 459 14.65 19.05 3.69
CA TYR A 459 15.82 19.11 2.82
C TYR A 459 15.67 18.08 1.72
N ASP A 460 15.53 18.52 0.49
CA ASP A 460 15.15 17.80 -0.73
C ASP A 460 13.79 17.10 -0.68
N THR A 461 13.21 16.89 -1.84
CA THR A 461 11.82 16.44 -2.00
C THR A 461 11.70 15.04 -2.58
N GLY A 462 12.85 14.41 -2.86
CA GLY A 462 12.94 13.08 -3.46
C GLY A 462 12.62 13.03 -4.97
N PRO A 463 12.65 11.83 -5.54
CA PRO A 463 12.58 11.61 -6.98
C PRO A 463 11.19 11.83 -7.57
N ARG A 464 11.19 12.11 -8.89
CA ARG A 464 10.02 12.02 -9.76
C ARG A 464 10.04 10.73 -10.57
N TRP A 465 8.89 10.06 -10.64
CA TRP A 465 8.68 8.88 -11.47
C TRP A 465 7.79 9.24 -12.68
N LYS A 466 7.56 8.30 -13.58
CA LYS A 466 6.77 8.56 -14.80
C LYS A 466 5.37 9.10 -14.56
N THR A 467 4.70 8.62 -13.53
CA THR A 467 3.28 8.91 -13.25
C THR A 467 3.05 9.56 -11.89
N ASP A 468 4.12 9.70 -11.06
CA ASP A 468 4.02 10.12 -9.67
C ASP A 468 5.35 10.68 -9.18
N ASP A 469 5.42 11.19 -7.95
CA ASP A 469 6.64 11.68 -7.32
C ASP A 469 6.70 11.33 -5.83
N ALA A 470 7.88 11.51 -5.23
CA ALA A 470 8.11 11.23 -3.82
C ALA A 470 7.40 12.24 -2.89
N GLY A 471 7.23 13.49 -3.33
CA GLY A 471 6.50 14.50 -2.58
C GLY A 471 5.07 14.06 -2.29
N GLY A 472 4.32 13.71 -3.35
CA GLY A 472 2.93 13.28 -3.23
C GLY A 472 2.75 11.92 -2.59
N ARG A 473 3.68 10.98 -2.84
CA ARG A 473 3.51 9.59 -2.42
C ARG A 473 4.11 9.25 -1.06
N VAL A 474 5.18 9.93 -0.67
CA VAL A 474 5.94 9.63 0.56
C VAL A 474 5.91 10.80 1.53
N VAL A 475 6.40 11.98 1.10
CA VAL A 475 6.67 13.11 2.00
C VAL A 475 5.38 13.67 2.61
N ILE A 476 4.39 14.02 1.77
CA ILE A 476 3.12 14.60 2.24
C ILE A 476 2.39 13.63 3.19
N PRO A 477 2.15 12.34 2.83
CA PRO A 477 1.48 11.41 3.74
C PRO A 477 2.24 11.18 5.05
N TRP A 478 3.58 11.20 5.00
CA TRP A 478 4.40 11.04 6.19
C TRP A 478 4.31 12.25 7.13
N LEU A 479 4.41 13.48 6.59
CA LEU A 479 4.25 14.72 7.37
C LEU A 479 2.86 14.82 8.00
N GLU A 480 1.80 14.53 7.22
CA GLU A 480 0.42 14.55 7.70
C GLU A 480 0.20 13.51 8.81
N ARG A 481 0.75 12.30 8.67
CA ARG A 481 0.69 11.27 9.69
C ARG A 481 1.39 11.69 10.99
N LYS A 482 2.56 12.34 10.89
CA LYS A 482 3.30 12.86 12.03
C LYS A 482 2.71 14.17 12.57
N GLN A 483 1.65 14.70 11.93
CA GLN A 483 1.01 15.99 12.27
C GLN A 483 2.03 17.14 12.28
N LEU A 484 3.03 17.08 11.39
CA LEU A 484 4.05 18.09 11.26
C LEU A 484 3.62 19.20 10.27
N GLN A 485 3.83 20.44 10.66
CA GLN A 485 3.63 21.63 9.82
C GLN A 485 4.94 21.97 9.12
N LEU A 486 4.95 21.82 7.80
CA LEU A 486 6.11 22.17 6.99
C LEU A 486 6.25 23.69 6.93
N GLN A 487 7.41 24.21 7.33
CA GLN A 487 7.71 25.64 7.37
C GLN A 487 8.54 26.09 6.17
N GLN A 488 9.48 25.24 5.73
CA GLN A 488 10.40 25.60 4.66
C GLN A 488 10.88 24.33 3.93
N ILE A 489 11.17 24.48 2.63
CA ILE A 489 11.87 23.49 1.83
C ILE A 489 13.25 24.04 1.48
N ILE A 490 14.27 23.22 1.60
CA ILE A 490 15.62 23.52 1.14
C ILE A 490 15.94 22.53 0.01
N LEU A 491 16.26 23.01 -1.17
CA LEU A 491 16.69 22.18 -2.29
C LEU A 491 18.22 22.23 -2.39
N SER A 492 18.83 21.06 -2.38
CA SER A 492 20.27 20.95 -2.58
C SER A 492 20.65 21.41 -3.99
N HIS A 493 20.05 20.82 -5.01
CA HIS A 493 20.29 21.16 -6.41
C HIS A 493 19.10 20.76 -7.31
N LYS A 494 19.25 20.87 -8.64
CA LYS A 494 18.12 20.81 -9.60
C LYS A 494 17.75 19.39 -10.05
N HIS A 495 18.56 18.38 -9.83
CA HIS A 495 18.28 17.04 -10.34
C HIS A 495 16.95 16.49 -9.82
N LEU A 496 16.28 15.68 -10.67
CA LEU A 496 14.92 15.19 -10.39
C LEU A 496 14.83 14.17 -9.24
N ASP A 497 15.93 13.60 -8.84
CA ASP A 497 16.00 12.72 -7.67
C ASP A 497 16.08 13.50 -6.33
N HIS A 498 16.25 14.81 -6.39
CA HIS A 498 16.23 15.74 -5.25
C HIS A 498 15.04 16.71 -5.30
N SER A 499 14.74 17.27 -6.47
CA SER A 499 13.69 18.28 -6.65
C SER A 499 12.36 17.71 -7.17
N GLY A 500 12.30 16.42 -7.46
CA GLY A 500 11.20 15.79 -8.20
C GLY A 500 9.83 15.87 -7.53
N GLY A 501 9.79 15.90 -6.19
CA GLY A 501 8.54 16.01 -5.42
C GLY A 501 8.07 17.42 -5.12
N LEU A 502 8.83 18.46 -5.54
CA LEU A 502 8.56 19.85 -5.19
C LEU A 502 7.17 20.31 -5.64
N GLU A 503 6.77 19.96 -6.85
CA GLU A 503 5.50 20.37 -7.41
C GLU A 503 4.30 19.88 -6.59
N SER A 504 4.28 18.62 -6.23
CA SER A 504 3.22 18.03 -5.39
C SER A 504 3.16 18.69 -4.01
N ILE A 505 4.32 19.05 -3.44
CA ILE A 505 4.39 19.71 -2.13
C ILE A 505 3.89 21.15 -2.24
N LYS A 506 4.26 21.89 -3.29
CA LYS A 506 3.75 23.25 -3.55
C LYS A 506 2.24 23.26 -3.81
N GLN A 507 1.71 22.25 -4.50
CA GLN A 507 0.25 22.12 -4.67
C GLN A 507 -0.48 21.92 -3.33
N ARG A 508 0.13 21.19 -2.39
CA ARG A 508 -0.43 20.96 -1.06
C ARG A 508 -0.29 22.18 -0.14
N TRP A 509 0.84 22.86 -0.21
CA TRP A 509 1.15 24.07 0.57
C TRP A 509 1.67 25.19 -0.36
N PRO A 510 0.77 25.97 -1.01
CA PRO A 510 1.17 26.96 -2.03
C PRO A 510 2.07 28.08 -1.52
N GLN A 511 1.99 28.39 -0.24
CA GLN A 511 2.76 29.48 0.38
C GLN A 511 4.10 29.03 0.97
N ILE A 512 4.50 27.76 0.76
CA ILE A 512 5.72 27.24 1.34
C ILE A 512 6.96 27.94 0.77
N GLN A 513 7.84 28.41 1.66
CA GLN A 513 9.09 29.03 1.25
C GLN A 513 10.09 27.97 0.77
N VAL A 514 10.70 28.21 -0.36
CA VAL A 514 11.77 27.37 -0.92
C VAL A 514 13.09 28.11 -0.86
N ARG A 515 14.14 27.45 -0.36
CA ARG A 515 15.53 27.94 -0.37
C ARG A 515 16.36 27.09 -1.32
N SER A 516 17.21 27.69 -2.13
CA SER A 516 18.12 26.96 -3.02
C SER A 516 19.32 27.78 -3.43
N ALA A 517 20.33 27.14 -3.99
CA ALA A 517 21.46 27.79 -4.66
C ALA A 517 21.18 28.08 -6.14
N LEU A 518 19.94 27.91 -6.61
CA LEU A 518 19.53 28.20 -7.98
C LEU A 518 19.27 29.70 -8.17
N ASN A 519 19.56 30.20 -9.39
CA ASN A 519 19.16 31.54 -9.79
C ASN A 519 17.63 31.61 -10.03
N ASN A 520 16.85 31.53 -8.95
CA ASN A 520 15.39 31.60 -8.98
C ASN A 520 14.94 32.71 -8.02
N VAL A 521 14.25 33.72 -8.57
CA VAL A 521 13.81 34.92 -7.82
C VAL A 521 12.81 34.57 -6.71
N GLU A 522 12.05 33.50 -6.87
CA GLU A 522 11.08 33.03 -5.87
C GLU A 522 11.73 32.28 -4.70
N HIS A 523 12.99 31.89 -4.84
CA HIS A 523 13.68 31.10 -3.83
C HIS A 523 14.53 31.97 -2.92
N LEU A 524 14.52 31.67 -1.63
CA LEU A 524 15.49 32.25 -0.70
C LEU A 524 16.89 31.75 -1.05
N SER A 525 17.88 32.60 -0.86
CA SER A 525 19.27 32.29 -1.21
C SER A 525 19.87 31.18 -0.33
N CYS A 526 20.57 30.22 -0.94
CA CYS A 526 21.40 29.23 -0.30
C CYS A 526 22.84 29.28 -0.82
N ILE A 527 23.55 30.40 -0.49
CA ILE A 527 24.97 30.58 -0.81
C ILE A 527 25.78 30.70 0.45
N ARG A 528 27.07 30.41 0.38
CA ARG A 528 28.02 30.51 1.47
C ARG A 528 27.91 31.78 2.27
N GLY A 529 27.88 31.68 3.61
CA GLY A 529 27.74 32.78 4.54
C GLY A 529 26.30 33.10 4.91
N THR A 530 25.29 32.59 4.20
CA THR A 530 23.89 32.72 4.62
C THR A 530 23.68 31.94 5.92
N GLN A 531 23.05 32.59 6.91
CA GLN A 531 22.76 32.03 8.22
C GLN A 531 21.34 32.42 8.63
N TRP A 532 20.67 31.52 9.36
CA TRP A 532 19.40 31.81 10.03
C TRP A 532 19.19 30.89 11.22
N GLN A 533 18.37 31.33 12.11
CA GLN A 533 17.93 30.53 13.25
C GLN A 533 16.49 30.06 13.04
N TRP A 534 16.24 28.80 13.32
CA TRP A 534 14.91 28.23 13.38
C TRP A 534 14.76 27.48 14.69
N LYS A 535 13.93 28.02 15.58
CA LYS A 535 13.80 27.54 16.97
C LYS A 535 15.17 27.52 17.69
N GLN A 536 15.61 26.33 18.12
CA GLN A 536 16.89 26.15 18.81
C GLN A 536 18.02 25.77 17.84
N LEU A 537 17.72 25.61 16.56
CA LEU A 537 18.67 25.18 15.55
C LEU A 537 19.23 26.38 14.80
N HIS A 538 20.54 26.42 14.68
CA HIS A 538 21.26 27.37 13.85
C HIS A 538 21.64 26.71 12.53
N PHE A 539 21.24 27.32 11.43
CA PHE A 539 21.53 26.89 10.06
C PHE A 539 22.60 27.79 9.48
N GLN A 540 23.65 27.20 8.93
CA GLN A 540 24.73 27.90 8.26
C GLN A 540 25.00 27.27 6.90
N VAL A 541 24.93 28.05 5.82
CA VAL A 541 25.30 27.59 4.48
C VAL A 541 26.81 27.69 4.31
N LEU A 542 27.43 26.55 4.00
CA LEU A 542 28.88 26.43 3.81
C LEU A 542 29.27 26.44 2.34
N TRP A 543 28.36 26.06 1.42
CA TRP A 543 28.57 25.95 -0.02
C TRP A 543 27.21 26.05 -0.75
N PRO A 544 27.13 26.52 -2.03
CA PRO A 544 28.21 27.01 -2.87
C PRO A 544 28.57 28.49 -2.59
N ILE A 545 29.63 28.98 -3.24
CA ILE A 545 30.06 30.39 -3.10
C ILE A 545 29.07 31.33 -3.80
N ASN A 546 28.57 30.94 -4.96
CA ASN A 546 27.66 31.74 -5.79
C ASN A 546 26.45 30.89 -6.19
N ALA A 547 25.32 31.55 -6.45
CA ALA A 547 24.17 30.88 -7.05
C ALA A 547 24.48 30.42 -8.48
N SER A 548 23.91 29.30 -8.86
CA SER A 548 24.14 28.66 -10.16
C SER A 548 22.85 28.56 -10.97
N ALA A 549 22.90 28.83 -12.26
CA ALA A 549 21.78 28.54 -13.17
C ALA A 549 21.72 27.08 -13.59
N SER A 550 22.87 26.38 -13.60
CA SER A 550 22.96 24.98 -13.99
C SER A 550 22.39 24.04 -12.94
N GLY A 551 22.65 24.30 -11.67
CA GLY A 551 22.19 23.49 -10.53
C GLY A 551 22.64 22.04 -10.59
N ASN A 552 23.92 21.83 -10.95
CA ASN A 552 24.57 20.51 -11.02
C ASN A 552 24.93 20.00 -9.61
N ASN A 553 25.41 18.76 -9.49
CA ASN A 553 25.85 18.14 -8.24
C ASN A 553 26.75 19.07 -7.39
N ASN A 554 27.79 19.61 -8.01
CA ASN A 554 28.75 20.49 -7.32
C ASN A 554 28.20 21.87 -6.95
N ASP A 555 26.99 22.21 -7.38
CA ASP A 555 26.27 23.44 -6.99
C ASP A 555 25.32 23.18 -5.79
N SER A 556 25.38 21.99 -5.18
CA SER A 556 24.51 21.61 -4.06
C SER A 556 24.64 22.58 -2.89
N CYS A 557 23.50 22.97 -2.32
CA CYS A 557 23.40 23.77 -1.12
C CYS A 557 23.85 22.94 0.10
N VAL A 558 25.09 23.12 0.56
CA VAL A 558 25.64 22.41 1.72
C VAL A 558 25.37 23.23 2.98
N ILE A 559 24.74 22.59 3.97
CA ILE A 559 24.27 23.27 5.18
C ILE A 559 24.75 22.52 6.43
N SER A 560 25.28 23.27 7.38
CA SER A 560 25.46 22.83 8.77
C SER A 560 24.23 23.22 9.59
N VAL A 561 23.70 22.27 10.35
CA VAL A 561 22.61 22.47 11.31
C VAL A 561 23.11 22.12 12.69
N ASP A 562 23.03 23.05 13.64
CA ASP A 562 23.69 22.95 14.94
C ASP A 562 22.74 23.38 16.07
N ASP A 563 22.65 22.61 17.16
CA ASP A 563 21.93 22.97 18.39
C ASP A 563 22.87 23.42 19.52
N GLY A 564 24.16 23.65 19.19
CA GLY A 564 25.22 23.98 20.14
C GLY A 564 25.88 22.75 20.79
N LYS A 565 25.35 21.54 20.55
CA LYS A 565 25.90 20.27 21.11
C LYS A 565 26.10 19.20 20.05
N VAL A 566 25.19 19.12 19.08
CA VAL A 566 25.21 18.13 17.99
C VAL A 566 25.09 18.88 16.66
N ARG A 567 26.00 18.58 15.75
CA ARG A 567 26.06 19.19 14.43
C ARG A 567 25.80 18.18 13.31
N LEU A 568 24.83 18.50 12.45
CA LEU A 568 24.49 17.77 11.23
C LEU A 568 25.05 18.49 10.02
N LEU A 569 25.69 17.78 9.10
CA LEU A 569 26.08 18.28 7.77
C LEU A 569 25.18 17.67 6.69
N LEU A 570 24.48 18.51 5.96
CA LEU A 570 23.72 18.16 4.77
C LEU A 570 24.53 18.57 3.55
N THR A 571 24.89 17.61 2.71
CA THR A 571 25.86 17.82 1.64
C THR A 571 25.25 17.88 0.26
N GLY A 572 24.00 17.38 0.11
CA GLY A 572 23.45 17.09 -1.21
C GLY A 572 24.35 16.12 -1.99
N ASP A 573 24.64 16.44 -3.24
CA ASP A 573 25.37 15.57 -4.14
C ASP A 573 26.75 16.13 -4.54
N ILE A 574 27.39 16.91 -3.66
CA ILE A 574 28.76 17.41 -3.94
C ILE A 574 29.70 16.25 -4.24
N GLU A 575 30.63 16.50 -5.16
CA GLU A 575 31.66 15.56 -5.56
C GLU A 575 33.05 16.04 -5.08
N ALA A 576 34.07 15.22 -5.25
CA ALA A 576 35.42 15.45 -4.76
C ALA A 576 36.02 16.83 -5.11
N ILE A 577 35.57 17.45 -6.19
CA ILE A 577 36.00 18.82 -6.58
C ILE A 577 35.44 19.85 -5.60
N ALA A 578 34.12 19.85 -5.35
CA ALA A 578 33.48 20.73 -4.40
C ALA A 578 33.89 20.43 -2.97
N GLU A 579 34.04 19.15 -2.60
CA GLU A 579 34.56 18.75 -1.28
C GLU A 579 35.90 19.35 -0.96
N ARG A 580 36.86 19.36 -1.92
CA ARG A 580 38.20 19.96 -1.71
C ARG A 580 38.11 21.46 -1.47
N GLN A 581 37.27 22.16 -2.20
CA GLN A 581 37.06 23.59 -2.02
C GLN A 581 36.35 23.90 -0.70
N LEU A 582 35.35 23.09 -0.35
CA LEU A 582 34.65 23.18 0.95
C LEU A 582 35.60 23.01 2.11
N VAL A 583 36.48 21.97 2.08
CA VAL A 583 37.48 21.75 3.12
C VAL A 583 38.48 22.92 3.21
N ALA A 584 38.92 23.47 2.09
CA ALA A 584 39.84 24.60 2.08
C ALA A 584 39.23 25.86 2.70
N LEU A 585 37.92 26.09 2.51
CA LEU A 585 37.23 27.28 2.95
C LEU A 585 36.62 27.17 4.36
N GLU A 586 36.19 26.00 4.76
CA GLU A 586 35.33 25.79 5.92
C GLU A 586 35.86 24.71 6.90
N LYS A 587 37.14 24.38 6.89
CA LYS A 587 37.74 23.32 7.70
C LYS A 587 37.28 23.30 9.16
N HIS A 588 37.17 24.46 9.79
CA HIS A 588 36.75 24.60 11.20
C HIS A 588 35.26 24.31 11.42
N ASN A 589 34.42 24.49 10.39
CA ASN A 589 32.98 24.26 10.44
C ASN A 589 32.60 22.83 10.04
N LEU A 590 33.55 21.98 9.63
CA LEU A 590 33.34 20.60 9.21
C LEU A 590 33.48 19.58 10.35
N ASN A 591 33.74 20.01 11.57
CA ASN A 591 33.68 19.12 12.74
C ASN A 591 32.20 18.84 13.06
N VAL A 592 31.67 17.70 12.60
CA VAL A 592 30.24 17.37 12.63
C VAL A 592 30.04 15.98 13.20
N ASP A 593 28.94 15.77 13.93
CA ASP A 593 28.59 14.47 14.52
C ASP A 593 27.87 13.56 13.53
N ILE A 594 27.08 14.15 12.65
CA ILE A 594 26.23 13.45 11.68
C ILE A 594 26.50 14.02 10.29
N VAL A 595 26.70 13.16 9.30
CA VAL A 595 26.83 13.57 7.90
C VAL A 595 25.82 12.85 7.01
N GLN A 596 25.10 13.59 6.18
CA GLN A 596 24.44 13.01 5.03
C GLN A 596 25.52 12.70 3.99
N VAL A 597 25.60 11.43 3.57
CA VAL A 597 26.63 10.94 2.64
C VAL A 597 26.43 11.60 1.27
N PRO A 598 27.45 12.33 0.74
CA PRO A 598 27.35 12.99 -0.55
C PRO A 598 27.05 12.02 -1.69
N HIS A 599 26.21 12.46 -2.63
CA HIS A 599 25.93 11.81 -3.89
C HIS A 599 25.63 10.31 -3.75
N HIS A 600 24.78 9.98 -2.76
CA HIS A 600 24.31 8.62 -2.46
C HIS A 600 25.44 7.59 -2.23
N GLY A 601 26.63 8.03 -1.88
CA GLY A 601 27.81 7.19 -1.77
C GLY A 601 28.42 6.80 -3.12
N SER A 602 28.39 7.69 -4.11
CA SER A 602 29.07 7.56 -5.39
C SER A 602 30.60 7.51 -5.24
N ARG A 603 31.29 6.85 -6.16
CA ARG A 603 32.75 6.86 -6.24
C ARG A 603 33.33 8.26 -6.53
N THR A 604 32.52 9.16 -7.06
CA THR A 604 32.93 10.54 -7.39
C THR A 604 32.96 11.45 -6.18
N SER A 605 32.43 11.01 -5.03
CA SER A 605 32.31 11.76 -3.79
C SER A 605 33.02 11.06 -2.60
N SER A 606 32.92 11.67 -1.43
CA SER A 606 33.45 11.13 -0.17
C SER A 606 34.96 10.90 -0.21
N SER A 607 35.70 11.94 -0.66
CA SER A 607 37.16 11.91 -0.75
C SER A 607 37.80 11.74 0.64
N SER A 608 38.97 11.08 0.70
CA SER A 608 39.70 10.88 1.95
C SER A 608 40.04 12.20 2.67
N LEU A 609 40.25 13.28 1.94
CA LEU A 609 40.48 14.61 2.50
C LEU A 609 39.22 15.11 3.26
N PHE A 610 38.06 14.99 2.60
CA PHE A 610 36.78 15.39 3.18
C PHE A 610 36.48 14.56 4.44
N LEU A 611 36.56 13.23 4.35
CA LEU A 611 36.26 12.36 5.48
C LEU A 611 37.14 12.61 6.72
N ARG A 612 38.43 12.88 6.52
CA ARG A 612 39.35 13.21 7.61
C ARG A 612 39.04 14.57 8.25
N SER A 613 38.30 15.45 7.60
CA SER A 613 37.91 16.75 8.16
C SER A 613 36.62 16.70 8.99
N LEU A 614 35.86 15.59 8.98
CA LEU A 614 34.54 15.50 9.61
C LEU A 614 34.68 14.93 11.02
N ASN A 615 35.30 14.25 11.63
CA ASN A 615 35.29 13.70 13.02
C ASN A 615 33.94 13.22 13.56
N GLY A 616 33.06 12.69 12.69
CA GLY A 616 31.67 12.35 13.07
C GLY A 616 31.46 10.91 13.53
N HIS A 617 30.21 10.65 13.96
CA HIS A 617 29.80 9.34 14.49
C HIS A 617 28.82 8.60 13.59
N ALA A 618 27.97 9.30 12.83
CA ALA A 618 26.93 8.71 12.00
C ALA A 618 26.98 9.23 10.56
N ALA A 619 27.00 8.30 9.61
CA ALA A 619 26.91 8.56 8.18
C ALA A 619 25.57 8.03 7.63
N LEU A 620 24.75 8.92 7.06
CA LEU A 620 23.42 8.62 6.58
C LEU A 620 23.40 8.65 5.04
N ALA A 621 23.15 7.53 4.39
CA ALA A 621 23.07 7.42 2.95
C ALA A 621 21.64 7.15 2.48
N SER A 622 21.12 8.01 1.62
CA SER A 622 19.85 7.77 0.94
C SER A 622 20.09 7.04 -0.37
N VAL A 623 19.64 5.77 -0.48
CA VAL A 623 19.96 4.93 -1.63
C VAL A 623 18.91 3.84 -1.83
N ALA A 624 18.61 3.51 -3.08
CA ALA A 624 17.76 2.36 -3.39
C ALA A 624 18.53 1.04 -3.30
N ARG A 625 17.92 0.01 -2.70
CA ARG A 625 18.51 -1.34 -2.57
C ARG A 625 19.01 -1.90 -3.91
N TYR A 626 18.23 -1.74 -4.97
CA TYR A 626 18.54 -2.25 -6.31
C TYR A 626 18.62 -1.09 -7.28
N ASN A 627 19.67 -0.28 -7.18
CA ASN A 627 19.91 0.81 -8.10
C ASN A 627 20.85 0.42 -9.25
N ALA A 628 20.72 1.12 -10.38
CA ALA A 628 21.49 0.83 -11.59
C ALA A 628 22.97 1.20 -11.44
N TRP A 629 23.27 2.17 -10.60
CA TRP A 629 24.63 2.71 -10.39
C TRP A 629 25.45 1.93 -9.39
N ARG A 630 24.86 0.93 -8.72
CA ARG A 630 25.49 0.12 -7.68
C ARG A 630 26.01 0.96 -6.50
N MET A 631 25.26 1.97 -6.13
CA MET A 631 25.51 2.80 -4.95
C MET A 631 24.89 2.17 -3.69
N PRO A 632 25.49 2.36 -2.50
CA PRO A 632 26.78 3.00 -2.27
C PRO A 632 27.92 2.17 -2.86
N ALA A 633 28.97 2.83 -3.30
CA ALA A 633 30.18 2.13 -3.74
C ALA A 633 30.88 1.49 -2.53
N LYS A 634 31.31 0.24 -2.68
CA LYS A 634 31.95 -0.52 -1.60
C LYS A 634 33.16 0.23 -0.99
N SER A 635 33.96 0.88 -1.83
CA SER A 635 35.09 1.70 -1.39
C SER A 635 34.69 2.88 -0.53
N VAL A 636 33.54 3.52 -0.81
CA VAL A 636 33.02 4.65 -0.02
C VAL A 636 32.56 4.15 1.35
N LEU A 637 31.80 3.07 1.39
CA LEU A 637 31.36 2.42 2.63
C LEU A 637 32.55 2.08 3.53
N GLU A 638 33.57 1.40 2.97
CA GLU A 638 34.78 1.02 3.71
C GLU A 638 35.57 2.25 4.20
N ASN A 639 35.60 3.34 3.46
CA ASN A 639 36.28 4.56 3.86
C ASN A 639 35.57 5.22 5.07
N TYR A 640 34.23 5.30 5.08
CA TYR A 640 33.49 5.79 6.26
C TYR A 640 33.72 4.91 7.48
N GLN A 641 33.69 3.60 7.34
CA GLN A 641 33.96 2.67 8.44
C GLN A 641 35.39 2.81 8.98
N LYS A 642 36.40 2.96 8.10
CA LYS A 642 37.80 3.19 8.50
C LYS A 642 38.00 4.51 9.23
N THR A 643 37.19 5.50 8.96
CA THR A 643 37.21 6.81 9.65
C THR A 643 36.37 6.86 10.92
N GLY A 644 35.77 5.73 11.33
CA GLY A 644 35.05 5.60 12.61
C GLY A 644 33.54 5.92 12.54
N PHE A 645 32.98 6.16 11.35
CA PHE A 645 31.56 6.41 11.22
C PHE A 645 30.75 5.12 11.28
N ASN A 646 29.64 5.15 12.01
CA ASN A 646 28.58 4.16 11.90
C ASN A 646 27.76 4.46 10.63
N TRP A 647 27.68 3.49 9.73
CA TRP A 647 26.99 3.62 8.45
C TRP A 647 25.55 3.17 8.55
N PHE A 648 24.66 4.02 8.05
CA PHE A 648 23.23 3.71 7.89
C PHE A 648 22.80 4.07 6.48
N ASP A 649 22.07 3.17 5.79
CA ASP A 649 21.50 3.46 4.48
C ASP A 649 20.04 3.04 4.38
N THR A 650 19.25 3.83 3.63
CA THR A 650 17.81 3.59 3.45
C THR A 650 17.52 2.32 2.67
N GLY A 651 18.44 1.88 1.80
CA GLY A 651 18.28 0.65 1.01
C GLY A 651 18.29 -0.61 1.87
N GLN A 652 19.00 -0.61 3.00
CA GLN A 652 19.02 -1.73 3.94
C GLN A 652 18.07 -1.51 5.12
N SER A 653 18.04 -0.30 5.64
CA SER A 653 17.36 0.02 6.91
C SER A 653 15.93 0.53 6.77
N GLY A 654 15.52 0.94 5.55
CA GLY A 654 14.32 1.75 5.37
C GLY A 654 14.53 3.16 5.93
N GLN A 655 13.49 3.85 6.35
CA GLN A 655 13.60 5.14 7.02
C GLN A 655 14.60 5.09 8.17
N ILE A 656 15.46 6.11 8.27
CA ILE A 656 16.44 6.28 9.36
C ILE A 656 16.01 7.49 10.15
N SER A 657 15.82 7.33 11.45
CA SER A 657 15.37 8.36 12.37
C SER A 657 16.41 8.59 13.46
N LEU A 658 16.80 9.84 13.65
CA LEU A 658 17.69 10.24 14.74
C LEU A 658 16.92 11.19 15.66
N SER A 659 16.90 10.90 16.94
CA SER A 659 16.40 11.79 17.97
C SER A 659 17.56 12.35 18.78
N ILE A 660 17.61 13.67 18.88
CA ILE A 660 18.63 14.41 19.59
C ILE A 660 17.98 15.12 20.78
N ASN A 661 18.43 14.77 21.98
CA ASN A 661 17.91 15.37 23.20
C ASN A 661 19.07 15.63 24.18
N ASN A 662 19.26 16.89 24.54
CA ASN A 662 20.33 17.34 25.45
C ASN A 662 21.75 16.86 25.08
N GLY A 663 22.05 16.81 23.77
CA GLY A 663 23.35 16.35 23.25
C GLY A 663 23.49 14.84 23.16
N LYS A 664 22.46 14.07 23.54
CA LYS A 664 22.44 12.61 23.35
C LYS A 664 21.73 12.30 22.04
N MET A 665 22.40 11.56 21.18
CA MET A 665 21.89 11.09 19.90
C MET A 665 21.46 9.62 20.01
N ARG A 666 20.26 9.32 19.53
CA ARG A 666 19.76 7.95 19.37
C ARG A 666 19.35 7.73 17.92
N VAL A 667 19.95 6.74 17.29
CA VAL A 667 19.60 6.32 15.93
C VAL A 667 18.62 5.15 16.01
N ALA A 668 17.58 5.18 15.20
CA ALA A 668 16.62 4.10 15.04
C ALA A 668 16.29 3.91 13.58
N THR A 669 16.35 2.68 13.11
CA THR A 669 16.00 2.31 11.73
C THR A 669 14.65 1.61 11.67
N LEU A 670 13.94 1.75 10.56
CA LEU A 670 12.59 1.21 10.49
C LEU A 670 12.58 -0.31 10.56
N ARG A 671 13.48 -0.97 9.82
CA ARG A 671 13.50 -2.45 9.74
C ARG A 671 13.95 -3.13 11.02
N GLU A 672 14.76 -2.48 11.85
CA GLU A 672 15.35 -3.12 13.01
C GLU A 672 14.74 -2.67 14.34
N GLN A 673 14.44 -1.36 14.52
CA GLN A 673 14.02 -0.83 15.81
C GLN A 673 12.59 -0.28 15.81
N LEU A 674 12.17 0.50 14.78
CA LEU A 674 10.87 1.16 14.80
C LEU A 674 9.73 0.21 14.46
N MET A 675 9.89 -0.62 13.42
CA MET A 675 8.90 -1.62 12.99
C MET A 675 9.56 -2.94 12.60
N PRO A 676 10.21 -3.65 13.53
CA PRO A 676 10.88 -4.91 13.22
C PRO A 676 9.86 -5.96 12.81
N ARG A 677 9.98 -6.46 11.60
CA ARG A 677 9.18 -7.56 11.08
C ARG A 677 10.11 -8.67 10.60
N TRP A 678 9.76 -9.92 10.90
CA TRP A 678 10.57 -11.07 10.52
C TRP A 678 10.85 -11.12 9.00
N TYR A 679 9.88 -10.75 8.16
CA TYR A 679 10.03 -10.76 6.70
C TYR A 679 10.90 -9.59 6.20
N HIS A 680 11.01 -8.47 6.90
CA HIS A 680 11.93 -7.39 6.56
C HIS A 680 13.39 -7.83 6.67
N GLN A 681 13.70 -8.72 7.61
CA GLN A 681 15.06 -9.23 7.86
C GLN A 681 15.44 -10.38 6.93
N TRP A 682 14.46 -11.14 6.43
CA TRP A 682 14.72 -12.35 5.66
C TRP A 682 14.72 -12.12 4.15
N PHE A 683 13.95 -11.13 3.66
CA PHE A 683 13.74 -10.92 2.23
C PHE A 683 14.43 -9.65 1.77
N GLY A 684 15.35 -9.77 0.77
CA GLY A 684 15.98 -8.66 0.09
C GLY A 684 17.07 -7.93 0.87
N VAL A 685 17.35 -8.33 2.12
CA VAL A 685 18.47 -7.83 2.91
C VAL A 685 19.42 -8.99 3.18
N LYS A 686 20.68 -8.91 2.74
CA LYS A 686 21.68 -9.89 3.15
C LYS A 686 21.84 -9.77 4.66
N ARG A 687 21.69 -10.89 5.38
CA ARG A 687 22.20 -10.98 6.76
C ARG A 687 23.70 -10.76 6.68
N GLU A 688 24.18 -9.69 7.25
CA GLU A 688 25.57 -9.67 7.66
C GLU A 688 25.72 -10.76 8.71
N SER A 689 26.63 -11.71 8.46
CA SER A 689 27.04 -12.66 9.47
C SER A 689 27.52 -11.84 10.68
N ARG A 690 26.75 -11.86 11.76
CA ARG A 690 27.18 -11.33 13.06
C ARG A 690 28.35 -12.12 13.57
#